data_c0f35063bcfd3eb5c3c46383c13a160f
#
_entry.id   c0f35063bcfd3eb5c3c46383c13a160f
#
_cell.length_a   1.000
_cell.length_b   1.000
_cell.length_c   1.000
_cell.angle_alpha   90.00
_cell.angle_beta   90.00
_cell.angle_gamma   90.00
#
_symmetry.space_group_name_H-M   'P 1'
#
loop_
_entity.id
_entity.type
_entity.pdbx_description
1 polymer ?
#
loop_
_entity_poly.entity_id
_entity_poly.type
_entity_poly.pdbx_seq_one_letter_code
_entity_poly.pdbx_strand_id
1 'polypeptide(L)'
;MTTDDGGRRPPVTVIVGIDGSGRTHRLAELVAATGGDAVRVGPDGSGLPEVSAVPARPSGGLLVVDDAHRLPPGVLARLVPLARAGTPMVLARRPTVTGPELAELDAELAAHGAVEVLRPLDAVAVEKLLGVAESHRVADVLTASCGHAAVAAALASALPGTRSPALVARVQRGLARLDPAAESVARYLSLGLDLADDVLAEVTGLSLEQAAAAVTVLRDAGFVDPDGEAMIPAVADVLLADQPPAQLRLAHDTVARALLAAGADVVPAAERLRAVRLRTPAAAEVYLTAGRRLRFEDPTRALRWLEEAVDAGIDPDRTAVVRAEAGLLLGVVEDVDEVPGRGDDAEWALRVEGTLAAHAGRAGRAADLLLRGGPLGRLLAVPSLVATGRYSEAVEQAAAGQGPTSLRRLAEASLAVGDPARAVPLFIEAAEDLGRGRLGAVLPETPQALAAPVAVLGGDASTADSLLGEAIDKGLGGPAGVHHHRLLLAWVRLRAGRFDTAVSELAALGATARSGRDRLLCAALEAGLARRSGDIGRLRDGWAKAEPVLARRVVDVFQLELLEELLCAATRVRQAQRIGPVLADLDTVVTRLGRPVAWDVSLGWLHLQLAVTGDDAGAVVDAASRLQHLRPPGGRQRAQCAAAGQWALVLAGRVDVDALTPVLDGLAGHQLPWEASRLAGQAAIRATDPGVARRLLERARELSSAEVQLDASRTITPASGLSEREIEVAQLVASGRTHREIGSQLFLSPKTVEHHVARIRNKLGATSRAEFLAALRDVLGEEPAAR
;
A
#
# COMPACT_ATOMS: atom_id res chain seq x y z
N MET A 1 15.08 -5.24 38.46
CA MET A 1 15.81 -6.12 39.41
C MET A 1 15.74 -5.43 40.78
N THR A 2 14.77 -5.78 41.58
CA THR A 2 14.58 -5.32 42.95
C THR A 2 15.36 -6.27 43.83
N THR A 3 16.49 -5.87 44.35
CA THR A 3 17.13 -6.54 45.48
C THR A 3 16.44 -5.99 46.72
N ASP A 4 15.65 -6.82 47.32
CA ASP A 4 15.18 -6.70 48.72
C ASP A 4 16.39 -6.98 49.59
N ASP A 5 17.05 -5.91 50.03
CA ASP A 5 18.10 -5.97 51.04
C ASP A 5 17.52 -5.26 52.29
N GLY A 6 17.08 -6.08 53.24
CA GLY A 6 16.50 -5.64 54.49
C GLY A 6 17.50 -4.83 55.33
N GLY A 7 17.52 -3.51 55.14
CA GLY A 7 18.48 -2.70 55.85
C GLY A 7 18.18 -1.22 55.71
N ARG A 8 18.66 -0.51 56.52
CA ARG A 8 18.60 0.92 56.75
C ARG A 8 18.61 1.75 55.44
N ARG A 9 17.54 2.49 55.16
CA ARG A 9 17.57 3.55 54.13
C ARG A 9 18.77 4.47 54.37
N PRO A 10 19.39 4.97 53.29
CA PRO A 10 20.51 5.91 53.44
C PRO A 10 20.05 7.14 54.21
N PRO A 11 20.89 7.72 55.07
CA PRO A 11 20.55 8.83 55.94
C PRO A 11 20.11 10.10 55.17
N VAL A 12 20.40 10.10 53.88
CA VAL A 12 20.05 11.25 52.96
C VAL A 12 19.31 10.73 51.74
N THR A 13 18.16 11.37 51.44
CA THR A 13 17.40 11.08 50.20
C THR A 13 17.05 12.38 49.50
N VAL A 14 17.39 12.47 48.21
CA VAL A 14 17.01 13.60 47.35
C VAL A 14 15.89 13.17 46.41
N ILE A 15 14.74 13.84 46.49
CA ILE A 15 13.60 13.63 45.58
C ILE A 15 13.66 14.68 44.49
N VAL A 16 13.84 14.24 43.25
CA VAL A 16 13.90 15.09 42.07
C VAL A 16 12.63 14.90 41.22
N GLY A 17 11.98 16.00 40.84
CA GLY A 17 10.82 15.94 39.95
C GLY A 17 10.32 17.33 39.58
N ILE A 18 9.58 17.42 38.48
CA ILE A 18 8.97 18.65 37.99
C ILE A 18 7.82 19.12 38.93
N ASP A 19 7.28 20.31 38.73
CA ASP A 19 6.17 20.80 39.55
C ASP A 19 4.90 19.95 39.34
N GLY A 20 4.40 19.41 40.43
CA GLY A 20 3.22 18.53 40.45
C GLY A 20 3.51 17.05 40.11
N SER A 21 4.77 16.63 40.07
CA SER A 21 5.15 15.21 39.92
C SER A 21 4.87 14.36 41.19
N GLY A 22 4.43 14.98 42.28
CA GLY A 22 4.21 14.29 43.53
C GLY A 22 5.31 14.38 44.56
N ARG A 23 6.28 15.29 44.41
CA ARG A 23 7.44 15.47 45.32
C ARG A 23 7.04 15.61 46.79
N THR A 24 6.10 16.53 47.10
CA THR A 24 5.61 16.77 48.48
C THR A 24 4.91 15.53 49.01
N HIS A 25 4.15 14.78 48.18
CA HIS A 25 3.52 13.54 48.57
C HIS A 25 4.56 12.47 48.92
N ARG A 26 5.58 12.28 48.05
CA ARG A 26 6.64 11.32 48.28
C ARG A 26 7.49 11.66 49.50
N LEU A 27 7.74 12.95 49.70
CA LEU A 27 8.42 13.47 50.88
C LEU A 27 7.62 13.13 52.15
N ALA A 28 6.29 13.32 52.18
CA ALA A 28 5.43 12.97 53.30
C ALA A 28 5.41 11.45 53.56
N GLU A 29 5.40 10.59 52.53
CA GLU A 29 5.53 9.15 52.70
C GLU A 29 6.86 8.75 53.34
N LEU A 30 8.00 9.35 52.91
CA LEU A 30 9.30 9.07 53.48
C LEU A 30 9.40 9.51 54.93
N VAL A 31 8.82 10.67 55.28
CA VAL A 31 8.76 11.17 56.65
C VAL A 31 7.90 10.24 57.53
N ALA A 32 6.75 9.80 57.06
CA ALA A 32 5.88 8.88 57.78
C ALA A 32 6.56 7.49 58.01
N ALA A 33 7.38 7.04 57.04
CA ALA A 33 8.10 5.76 57.16
C ALA A 33 9.26 5.80 58.18
N THR A 34 9.77 6.97 58.56
CA THR A 34 10.91 7.10 59.50
C THR A 34 10.48 7.06 60.96
N GLY A 35 9.19 7.28 61.31
CA GLY A 35 8.64 7.11 62.65
C GLY A 35 9.25 8.02 63.72
N GLY A 36 10.07 9.02 63.35
CA GLY A 36 10.78 9.90 64.26
C GLY A 36 10.36 11.37 64.13
N ASP A 37 10.92 12.20 65.01
CA ASP A 37 10.70 13.65 64.95
C ASP A 37 11.26 14.24 63.67
N ALA A 38 10.40 14.85 62.83
CA ALA A 38 10.78 15.48 61.60
C ALA A 38 10.74 17.02 61.73
N VAL A 39 11.86 17.68 61.40
CA VAL A 39 11.96 19.12 61.47
C VAL A 39 11.93 19.69 60.04
N ARG A 40 10.92 20.50 59.75
CA ARG A 40 10.81 21.19 58.44
C ARG A 40 11.63 22.46 58.43
N VAL A 41 12.40 22.64 57.37
CA VAL A 41 13.20 23.83 57.14
C VAL A 41 12.32 24.88 56.40
N GLY A 42 12.15 26.05 57.03
CA GLY A 42 11.42 27.18 56.47
C GLY A 42 12.30 28.01 55.52
N PRO A 43 11.66 28.89 54.68
CA PRO A 43 12.40 29.78 53.77
C PRO A 43 13.23 30.84 54.49
N ASP A 44 12.94 31.13 55.77
CA ASP A 44 13.70 32.00 56.66
C ASP A 44 14.86 31.28 57.39
N GLY A 45 15.03 29.97 57.12
CA GLY A 45 16.00 29.11 57.79
C GLY A 45 15.54 28.63 59.19
N SER A 46 14.26 28.84 59.53
CA SER A 46 13.65 28.21 60.72
C SER A 46 13.75 26.68 60.65
N GLY A 47 13.95 26.03 61.75
CA GLY A 47 14.14 24.58 61.82
C GLY A 47 15.60 24.11 61.58
N LEU A 48 16.51 24.99 61.17
CA LEU A 48 17.95 24.65 61.07
C LEU A 48 18.60 24.74 62.46
N PRO A 49 19.42 23.75 62.88
CA PRO A 49 20.20 23.83 64.08
C PRO A 49 21.25 24.93 63.98
N GLU A 50 21.60 25.56 65.14
CA GLU A 50 22.73 26.50 65.16
C GLU A 50 24.03 25.76 64.85
N VAL A 51 24.87 26.37 63.98
CA VAL A 51 26.10 25.77 63.46
C VAL A 51 27.13 25.40 64.55
N SER A 52 27.02 26.05 65.71
CA SER A 52 27.86 25.79 66.88
C SER A 52 27.48 24.53 67.67
N ALA A 53 26.35 23.89 67.38
CA ALA A 53 25.82 22.74 68.07
C ALA A 53 25.73 21.44 67.23
N VAL A 54 26.62 21.25 66.25
CA VAL A 54 26.68 20.01 65.48
C VAL A 54 27.30 18.90 66.38
N PRO A 55 26.46 18.02 67.01
CA PRO A 55 26.99 16.99 67.88
C PRO A 55 27.72 15.89 67.01
N ALA A 56 28.78 15.31 67.52
CA ALA A 56 29.55 14.25 66.91
C ALA A 56 28.81 12.93 66.67
N ARG A 57 27.50 12.86 67.02
CA ARG A 57 26.50 11.86 66.67
C ARG A 57 25.16 12.52 66.47
N PRO A 58 24.42 12.28 65.40
CA PRO A 58 23.11 12.88 65.15
C PRO A 58 22.08 12.31 66.17
N SER A 59 21.82 13.04 67.24
CA SER A 59 20.67 12.84 68.15
C SER A 59 19.48 13.73 67.71
N GLY A 60 19.55 14.30 66.54
CA GLY A 60 18.51 15.18 66.01
C GLY A 60 17.57 14.47 64.99
N GLY A 61 16.31 14.86 64.99
CA GLY A 61 15.29 14.37 64.08
C GLY A 61 15.64 14.55 62.59
N LEU A 62 14.86 13.91 61.69
CA LEU A 62 15.00 14.03 60.25
C LEU A 62 14.80 15.46 59.76
N LEU A 63 15.76 16.07 59.09
CA LEU A 63 15.58 17.35 58.40
C LEU A 63 14.78 17.16 57.12
N VAL A 64 13.73 17.93 56.94
CA VAL A 64 12.82 17.91 55.81
C VAL A 64 12.86 19.21 55.04
N VAL A 65 13.33 19.16 53.81
CA VAL A 65 13.46 20.35 52.96
C VAL A 65 12.56 20.13 51.74
N ASP A 66 11.44 20.81 51.70
CA ASP A 66 10.57 20.84 50.54
C ASP A 66 10.89 22.05 49.66
N ASP A 67 10.78 21.91 48.36
CA ASP A 67 11.06 22.97 47.36
C ASP A 67 12.41 23.67 47.59
N ALA A 68 13.48 22.91 47.79
CA ALA A 68 14.83 23.44 48.05
C ALA A 68 15.31 24.49 47.01
N HIS A 69 14.87 24.35 45.76
CA HIS A 69 15.17 25.30 44.68
C HIS A 69 14.57 26.72 44.91
N ARG A 70 13.71 26.87 45.89
CA ARG A 70 13.08 28.17 46.29
C ARG A 70 13.70 28.77 47.53
N LEU A 71 14.61 28.05 48.17
CA LEU A 71 15.26 28.57 49.40
C LEU A 71 16.29 29.66 49.07
N PRO A 72 16.39 30.70 49.90
CA PRO A 72 17.43 31.70 49.76
C PRO A 72 18.84 31.08 49.78
N PRO A 73 19.82 31.64 49.02
CA PRO A 73 21.19 31.14 48.99
C PRO A 73 21.81 30.96 50.39
N GLY A 74 21.58 31.90 51.31
CA GLY A 74 22.07 31.83 52.68
C GLY A 74 21.51 30.65 53.49
N VAL A 75 20.29 30.17 53.20
CA VAL A 75 19.71 29.00 53.82
C VAL A 75 20.30 27.75 53.26
N LEU A 76 20.48 27.72 51.92
CA LEU A 76 21.14 26.58 51.20
C LEU A 76 22.56 26.39 51.67
N ALA A 77 23.36 27.49 51.81
CA ALA A 77 24.72 27.45 52.29
C ALA A 77 24.86 26.87 53.74
N ARG A 78 23.84 27.10 54.63
CA ARG A 78 23.78 26.45 55.95
C ARG A 78 23.45 24.97 55.92
N LEU A 79 22.81 24.47 54.87
CA LEU A 79 22.54 23.02 54.71
C LEU A 79 23.74 22.22 54.28
N VAL A 80 24.71 22.83 53.58
CA VAL A 80 25.90 22.13 53.06
C VAL A 80 26.74 21.49 54.19
N PRO A 81 27.13 22.21 55.28
CA PRO A 81 27.89 21.59 56.35
C PRO A 81 27.12 20.48 57.10
N LEU A 82 25.80 20.59 57.18
CA LEU A 82 24.94 19.53 57.77
C LEU A 82 24.93 18.28 56.87
N ALA A 83 24.88 18.46 55.59
CA ALA A 83 24.96 17.36 54.64
C ALA A 83 26.36 16.63 54.74
N ARG A 84 27.44 17.40 54.78
CA ARG A 84 28.80 16.85 55.04
C ARG A 84 28.96 16.08 56.35
N ALA A 85 28.27 16.57 57.40
CA ALA A 85 28.27 15.87 58.71
C ALA A 85 27.41 14.60 58.74
N GLY A 86 26.75 14.24 57.63
CA GLY A 86 25.86 13.10 57.52
C GLY A 86 24.54 13.23 58.31
N THR A 87 24.05 14.46 58.53
CA THR A 87 22.76 14.67 59.17
C THR A 87 21.63 14.04 58.36
N PRO A 88 20.76 13.22 58.98
CA PRO A 88 19.60 12.62 58.26
C PRO A 88 18.72 13.72 57.61
N MET A 89 18.57 13.64 56.27
CA MET A 89 17.92 14.70 55.52
C MET A 89 17.13 14.10 54.33
N VAL A 90 15.90 14.58 54.14
CA VAL A 90 15.12 14.35 52.89
C VAL A 90 14.86 15.71 52.25
N LEU A 91 15.31 15.84 51.00
CA LEU A 91 15.24 17.06 50.22
C LEU A 91 14.44 16.84 48.94
N ALA A 92 13.48 17.72 48.65
CA ALA A 92 12.76 17.75 47.39
C ALA A 92 13.12 18.97 46.53
N ARG A 93 13.46 18.76 45.27
CA ARG A 93 13.82 19.84 44.35
C ARG A 93 13.32 19.59 42.90
N ARG A 94 13.36 20.62 42.09
CA ARG A 94 13.16 20.46 40.62
C ARG A 94 14.39 19.85 39.98
N PRO A 95 14.27 19.33 38.74
CA PRO A 95 15.39 18.77 37.96
C PRO A 95 16.48 19.80 37.71
N THR A 96 16.09 21.01 37.31
CA THR A 96 17.02 22.12 37.02
C THR A 96 17.59 22.67 38.33
N VAL A 97 18.94 22.62 38.45
CA VAL A 97 19.70 23.15 39.56
C VAL A 97 20.10 24.58 39.23
N THR A 98 19.59 25.54 39.96
CA THR A 98 19.88 26.97 39.76
C THR A 98 20.66 27.50 40.96
N GLY A 99 21.81 28.18 40.69
CA GLY A 99 22.67 28.76 41.69
C GLY A 99 23.76 27.82 42.22
N PRO A 100 24.91 28.42 42.63
CA PRO A 100 26.06 27.65 43.10
C PRO A 100 25.80 26.92 44.44
N GLU A 101 25.04 27.51 45.34
CA GLU A 101 24.74 26.93 46.66
C GLU A 101 23.88 25.67 46.56
N LEU A 102 22.90 25.64 45.67
CA LEU A 102 22.07 24.45 45.43
C LEU A 102 22.90 23.39 44.75
N ALA A 103 23.78 23.74 43.79
CA ALA A 103 24.67 22.81 43.11
C ALA A 103 25.67 22.18 44.09
N GLU A 104 26.27 22.95 45.02
CA GLU A 104 27.12 22.42 46.05
C GLU A 104 26.41 21.48 47.00
N LEU A 105 25.22 21.89 47.47
CA LEU A 105 24.36 21.02 48.31
C LEU A 105 24.01 19.72 47.61
N ASP A 106 23.63 19.80 46.33
CA ASP A 106 23.24 18.61 45.52
C ASP A 106 24.41 17.64 45.36
N ALA A 107 25.61 18.15 45.10
CA ALA A 107 26.84 17.35 45.01
C ALA A 107 27.17 16.63 46.34
N GLU A 108 27.06 17.33 47.47
CA GLU A 108 27.27 16.75 48.77
C GLU A 108 26.25 15.65 49.13
N LEU A 109 24.95 15.93 48.79
CA LEU A 109 23.89 14.97 49.07
C LEU A 109 24.00 13.71 48.16
N ALA A 110 24.38 13.88 46.88
CA ALA A 110 24.61 12.80 45.97
C ALA A 110 25.76 11.88 46.38
N ALA A 111 26.78 12.43 47.03
CA ALA A 111 27.93 11.64 47.56
C ALA A 111 27.56 10.78 48.77
N HIS A 112 26.55 11.17 49.55
CA HIS A 112 26.22 10.55 50.84
C HIS A 112 24.86 9.85 50.88
N GLY A 113 24.04 9.94 49.81
CA GLY A 113 22.69 9.51 49.83
C GLY A 113 22.16 8.89 48.56
N ALA A 114 20.85 8.64 48.52
CA ALA A 114 20.13 8.18 47.34
C ALA A 114 19.43 9.33 46.63
N VAL A 115 19.47 9.36 45.30
CA VAL A 115 18.69 10.27 44.45
C VAL A 115 17.52 9.49 43.86
N GLU A 116 16.32 9.87 44.19
CA GLU A 116 15.06 9.32 43.65
C GLU A 116 14.47 10.31 42.66
N VAL A 117 14.50 9.94 41.37
CA VAL A 117 13.85 10.72 40.31
C VAL A 117 12.41 10.22 40.15
N LEU A 118 11.45 11.09 40.34
CA LEU A 118 10.04 10.76 40.17
C LEU A 118 9.71 10.63 38.68
N ARG A 119 9.17 9.45 38.34
CA ARG A 119 8.73 9.15 36.98
C ARG A 119 7.26 9.48 36.81
N PRO A 120 6.79 9.68 35.54
CA PRO A 120 5.36 9.76 35.25
C PRO A 120 4.61 8.55 35.79
N LEU A 121 3.33 8.75 36.15
CA LEU A 121 2.45 7.67 36.59
C LEU A 121 2.18 6.71 35.44
N ASP A 122 2.25 5.43 35.73
CA ASP A 122 1.84 4.36 34.81
C ASP A 122 0.32 4.07 34.94
N ALA A 123 -0.17 3.16 34.10
CA ALA A 123 -1.58 2.77 34.10
C ALA A 123 -2.06 2.24 35.44
N VAL A 124 -1.20 1.50 36.19
CA VAL A 124 -1.55 0.95 37.53
C VAL A 124 -1.68 2.06 38.56
N ALA A 125 -0.81 3.07 38.49
CA ALA A 125 -0.86 4.22 39.40
C ALA A 125 -2.10 5.09 39.12
N VAL A 126 -2.45 5.30 37.85
CA VAL A 126 -3.68 6.03 37.44
C VAL A 126 -4.93 5.26 37.82
N GLU A 127 -4.94 3.93 37.69
CA GLU A 127 -6.07 3.10 38.15
C GLU A 127 -6.31 3.21 39.65
N LYS A 128 -5.26 3.28 40.46
CA LYS A 128 -5.36 3.52 41.91
C LYS A 128 -5.95 4.90 42.22
N LEU A 129 -5.68 5.92 41.42
CA LEU A 129 -6.26 7.25 41.58
C LEU A 129 -7.76 7.29 41.26
N LEU A 130 -8.18 6.56 40.21
CA LEU A 130 -9.57 6.48 39.74
C LEU A 130 -10.43 5.55 40.62
N GLY A 131 -9.83 4.50 41.18
CA GLY A 131 -10.54 3.39 41.78
C GLY A 131 -11.17 2.42 40.79
N VAL A 132 -11.55 1.22 41.27
CA VAL A 132 -12.02 0.11 40.40
C VAL A 132 -13.27 0.46 39.57
N ALA A 133 -14.16 1.31 40.11
CA ALA A 133 -15.40 1.70 39.42
C ALA A 133 -15.16 2.52 38.14
N GLU A 134 -14.05 3.23 38.04
CA GLU A 134 -13.71 4.13 36.93
C GLU A 134 -12.51 3.64 36.12
N SER A 135 -12.11 2.39 36.23
CA SER A 135 -10.96 1.79 35.52
C SER A 135 -11.04 1.96 34.01
N HIS A 136 -12.24 2.08 33.42
CA HIS A 136 -12.43 2.36 32.00
C HIS A 136 -11.86 3.72 31.53
N ARG A 137 -11.62 4.67 32.46
CA ARG A 137 -11.05 6.00 32.19
C ARG A 137 -9.52 6.05 32.22
N VAL A 138 -8.85 4.95 32.60
CA VAL A 138 -7.38 4.94 32.80
C VAL A 138 -6.64 5.40 31.55
N ALA A 139 -7.01 4.87 30.36
CA ALA A 139 -6.36 5.23 29.10
C ALA A 139 -6.55 6.73 28.76
N ASP A 140 -7.76 7.26 28.96
CA ASP A 140 -8.08 8.66 28.67
C ASP A 140 -7.33 9.60 29.61
N VAL A 141 -7.34 9.30 30.93
CA VAL A 141 -6.63 10.12 31.93
C VAL A 141 -5.12 10.07 31.71
N LEU A 142 -4.58 8.89 31.40
CA LEU A 142 -3.15 8.72 31.12
C LEU A 142 -2.73 9.51 29.88
N THR A 143 -3.48 9.39 28.80
CA THR A 143 -3.23 10.15 27.55
C THR A 143 -3.34 11.66 27.78
N ALA A 144 -4.39 12.13 28.47
CA ALA A 144 -4.62 13.55 28.71
C ALA A 144 -3.61 14.18 29.67
N SER A 145 -3.01 13.39 30.59
CA SER A 145 -2.07 13.84 31.60
C SER A 145 -0.60 13.56 31.28
N CYS A 146 -0.30 12.73 30.27
CA CYS A 146 1.04 12.15 30.04
C CYS A 146 1.65 11.57 31.33
N GLY A 147 0.81 10.98 32.21
CA GLY A 147 1.24 10.45 33.50
C GLY A 147 1.66 11.51 34.55
N HIS A 148 1.49 12.80 34.27
CA HIS A 148 1.80 13.86 35.22
C HIS A 148 0.87 13.80 36.43
N ALA A 149 1.39 13.51 37.62
CA ALA A 149 0.63 13.16 38.80
C ALA A 149 -0.47 14.16 39.22
N ALA A 150 -0.15 15.45 39.26
CA ALA A 150 -1.13 16.48 39.64
C ALA A 150 -2.22 16.70 38.58
N VAL A 151 -1.89 16.54 37.30
CA VAL A 151 -2.86 16.61 36.20
C VAL A 151 -3.76 15.39 36.22
N ALA A 152 -3.22 14.19 36.36
CA ALA A 152 -3.96 12.95 36.47
C ALA A 152 -4.92 12.99 37.67
N ALA A 153 -4.46 13.44 38.87
CA ALA A 153 -5.30 13.58 40.06
C ALA A 153 -6.44 14.60 39.86
N ALA A 154 -6.16 15.73 39.19
CA ALA A 154 -7.17 16.73 38.85
C ALA A 154 -8.21 16.22 37.85
N LEU A 155 -7.83 15.39 36.91
CA LEU A 155 -8.74 14.76 35.96
C LEU A 155 -9.55 13.62 36.60
N ALA A 156 -8.92 12.83 37.46
CA ALA A 156 -9.58 11.76 38.19
C ALA A 156 -10.69 12.29 39.14
N SER A 157 -10.48 13.46 39.73
CA SER A 157 -11.46 14.10 40.63
C SER A 157 -12.61 14.83 39.90
N ALA A 158 -12.52 14.99 38.58
CA ALA A 158 -13.54 15.67 37.78
C ALA A 158 -14.57 14.70 37.22
N LEU A 159 -15.81 15.17 37.05
CA LEU A 159 -16.85 14.42 36.35
C LEU A 159 -16.44 14.23 34.86
N PRO A 160 -16.71 13.07 34.27
CA PRO A 160 -16.43 12.81 32.89
C PRO A 160 -17.01 13.88 31.93
N GLY A 161 -16.20 14.37 30.99
CA GLY A 161 -16.63 15.43 30.05
C GLY A 161 -16.71 16.84 30.61
N THR A 162 -16.36 17.06 31.93
CA THR A 162 -16.32 18.40 32.52
C THR A 162 -14.90 18.88 32.75
N ARG A 163 -14.70 20.19 32.66
CA ARG A 163 -13.40 20.79 33.01
C ARG A 163 -13.17 20.65 34.52
N SER A 164 -11.98 20.20 34.88
CA SER A 164 -11.55 20.18 36.27
C SER A 164 -11.23 21.60 36.79
N PRO A 165 -12.00 22.13 37.79
CA PRO A 165 -11.66 23.43 38.37
C PRO A 165 -10.27 23.45 39.01
N ALA A 166 -9.84 22.31 39.57
CA ALA A 166 -8.51 22.16 40.17
C ALA A 166 -7.39 22.30 39.13
N LEU A 167 -7.59 21.71 37.92
CA LEU A 167 -6.64 21.85 36.82
C LEU A 167 -6.59 23.29 36.29
N VAL A 168 -7.76 23.93 36.10
CA VAL A 168 -7.83 25.32 35.65
C VAL A 168 -7.09 26.24 36.65
N ALA A 169 -7.38 26.15 37.93
CA ALA A 169 -6.72 26.93 38.98
C ALA A 169 -5.20 26.65 39.05
N ARG A 170 -4.76 25.42 38.79
CA ARG A 170 -3.36 25.04 38.73
C ARG A 170 -2.65 25.73 37.55
N VAL A 171 -3.23 25.59 36.34
CA VAL A 171 -2.66 26.20 35.13
C VAL A 171 -2.58 27.70 35.23
N GLN A 172 -3.64 28.36 35.70
CA GLN A 172 -3.65 29.82 35.86
C GLN A 172 -2.59 30.29 36.89
N ARG A 173 -2.44 29.61 38.03
CA ARG A 173 -1.37 29.93 39.01
C ARG A 173 0.02 29.66 38.44
N GLY A 174 0.19 28.65 37.58
CA GLY A 174 1.44 28.38 36.91
C GLY A 174 1.79 29.48 35.92
N LEU A 175 0.84 29.85 35.04
CA LEU A 175 1.03 30.96 34.07
C LEU A 175 1.44 32.26 34.73
N ALA A 176 0.78 32.65 35.82
CA ALA A 176 1.09 33.88 36.54
C ALA A 176 2.53 33.96 37.12
N ARG A 177 3.29 32.85 37.03
CA ARG A 177 4.70 32.74 37.48
C ARG A 177 5.69 32.61 36.34
N LEU A 178 5.22 32.50 35.10
CA LEU A 178 6.08 32.41 33.95
C LEU A 178 6.59 33.80 33.56
N ASP A 179 7.76 33.84 32.99
CA ASP A 179 8.24 35.02 32.28
C ASP A 179 7.52 35.17 30.93
N PRO A 180 7.59 36.36 30.30
CA PRO A 180 6.92 36.62 29.02
C PRO A 180 7.37 35.69 27.88
N ALA A 181 8.61 35.19 27.90
CA ALA A 181 9.14 34.29 26.90
C ALA A 181 8.50 32.89 27.02
N ALA A 182 8.47 32.36 28.26
CA ALA A 182 7.82 31.06 28.52
C ALA A 182 6.29 31.12 28.30
N GLU A 183 5.64 32.25 28.62
CA GLU A 183 4.22 32.46 28.31
C GLU A 183 3.96 32.44 26.79
N SER A 184 4.80 33.12 26.02
CA SER A 184 4.72 33.14 24.54
C SER A 184 4.88 31.72 23.97
N VAL A 185 5.90 30.97 24.40
CA VAL A 185 6.14 29.60 24.00
C VAL A 185 4.97 28.71 24.38
N ALA A 186 4.43 28.81 25.59
CA ALA A 186 3.27 28.03 26.05
C ALA A 186 2.05 28.21 25.13
N ARG A 187 1.83 29.45 24.63
CA ARG A 187 0.72 29.74 23.71
C ARG A 187 0.81 28.93 22.41
N TYR A 188 2.00 28.87 21.80
CA TYR A 188 2.17 28.13 20.53
C TYR A 188 2.22 26.61 20.73
N LEU A 189 2.87 26.13 21.78
CA LEU A 189 2.87 24.70 22.11
C LEU A 189 1.46 24.18 22.43
N SER A 190 0.58 25.04 23.01
CA SER A 190 -0.82 24.64 23.30
C SER A 190 -1.64 24.36 22.04
N LEU A 191 -1.21 24.80 20.84
CA LEU A 191 -1.88 24.49 19.58
C LEU A 191 -1.82 22.98 19.24
N GLY A 192 -1.00 22.19 19.97
CA GLY A 192 -0.89 20.74 19.82
C GLY A 192 -0.20 20.33 18.52
N LEU A 193 0.74 21.16 18.07
CA LEU A 193 1.64 20.87 16.96
C LEU A 193 3.03 20.61 17.52
N ASP A 194 3.71 19.65 16.95
CA ASP A 194 5.13 19.39 17.20
C ASP A 194 5.94 20.42 16.39
N LEU A 195 6.40 21.45 17.08
CA LEU A 195 7.13 22.57 16.46
C LEU A 195 8.63 22.38 16.73
N ALA A 196 9.41 22.27 15.67
CA ALA A 196 10.87 22.29 15.78
C ALA A 196 11.36 23.64 16.37
N ASP A 197 12.52 23.63 17.01
CA ASP A 197 13.05 24.78 17.75
C ASP A 197 13.17 26.03 16.89
N ASP A 198 13.53 25.90 15.62
CA ASP A 198 13.64 27.01 14.68
C ASP A 198 12.27 27.62 14.34
N VAL A 199 11.24 26.79 14.14
CA VAL A 199 9.87 27.25 13.93
C VAL A 199 9.32 27.89 15.18
N LEU A 200 9.60 27.34 16.36
CA LEU A 200 9.17 27.87 17.64
C LEU A 200 9.81 29.23 17.92
N ALA A 201 11.11 29.38 17.62
CA ALA A 201 11.84 30.65 17.71
C ALA A 201 11.22 31.70 16.76
N GLU A 202 10.97 31.35 15.52
CA GLU A 202 10.33 32.19 14.49
C GLU A 202 8.97 32.72 14.95
N VAL A 203 8.04 31.84 15.37
CA VAL A 203 6.69 32.27 15.77
C VAL A 203 6.63 33.08 17.04
N THR A 204 7.60 32.90 17.95
CA THR A 204 7.68 33.63 19.22
C THR A 204 8.50 34.91 19.13
N GLY A 205 9.32 35.07 18.07
CA GLY A 205 10.30 36.18 17.94
C GLY A 205 11.46 36.08 18.93
N LEU A 206 11.74 34.89 19.47
CA LEU A 206 12.84 34.61 20.39
C LEU A 206 14.07 34.07 19.63
N SER A 207 15.26 34.13 20.26
CA SER A 207 16.39 33.33 19.78
C SER A 207 16.18 31.86 20.07
N LEU A 208 16.88 30.95 19.34
CA LEU A 208 16.84 29.50 19.60
C LEU A 208 17.16 29.17 21.07
N GLU A 209 18.17 29.82 21.63
CA GLU A 209 18.56 29.64 23.03
C GLU A 209 17.45 30.05 24.01
N GLN A 210 16.79 31.20 23.74
CA GLN A 210 15.68 31.67 24.57
C GLN A 210 14.46 30.79 24.45
N ALA A 211 14.15 30.27 23.25
CA ALA A 211 13.04 29.32 23.04
C ALA A 211 13.29 27.99 23.78
N ALA A 212 14.48 27.42 23.67
CA ALA A 212 14.87 26.21 24.38
C ALA A 212 14.86 26.40 25.92
N ALA A 213 15.35 27.53 26.41
CA ALA A 213 15.27 27.88 27.85
C ALA A 213 13.82 27.99 28.32
N ALA A 214 12.95 28.61 27.53
CA ALA A 214 11.51 28.71 27.83
C ALA A 214 10.81 27.35 27.88
N VAL A 215 11.12 26.42 26.94
CA VAL A 215 10.63 25.04 26.99
C VAL A 215 11.05 24.33 28.28
N THR A 216 12.32 24.54 28.72
CA THR A 216 12.83 23.99 29.99
C THR A 216 12.06 24.52 31.18
N VAL A 217 11.79 25.85 31.21
CA VAL A 217 10.96 26.47 32.27
C VAL A 217 9.55 25.88 32.28
N LEU A 218 8.93 25.67 31.13
CA LEU A 218 7.60 25.06 31.00
C LEU A 218 7.58 23.60 31.47
N ARG A 219 8.63 22.83 31.16
CA ARG A 219 8.80 21.45 31.63
C ARG A 219 8.92 21.41 33.14
N ASP A 220 9.78 22.25 33.75
CA ASP A 220 9.93 22.36 35.21
C ASP A 220 8.65 22.82 35.91
N ALA A 221 7.84 23.62 35.24
CA ALA A 221 6.53 24.07 35.72
C ALA A 221 5.45 22.99 35.58
N GLY A 222 5.73 21.83 34.92
CA GLY A 222 4.79 20.74 34.72
C GLY A 222 3.70 21.07 33.70
N PHE A 223 4.04 21.80 32.64
CA PHE A 223 3.16 22.12 31.50
C PHE A 223 3.47 21.27 30.29
N VAL A 224 4.73 20.86 30.15
CA VAL A 224 5.24 20.01 29.08
C VAL A 224 5.39 18.57 29.58
N ASP A 225 5.22 17.62 28.71
CA ASP A 225 5.42 16.19 28.97
C ASP A 225 6.77 15.95 29.67
N PRO A 226 6.81 15.25 30.80
CA PRO A 226 8.05 14.96 31.51
C PRO A 226 9.11 14.25 30.66
N ASP A 227 8.69 13.38 29.76
CA ASP A 227 9.55 12.56 28.91
C ASP A 227 9.64 13.09 27.46
N GLY A 228 8.97 14.21 27.13
CA GLY A 228 8.88 14.79 25.79
C GLY A 228 9.05 16.31 25.76
N GLU A 229 8.70 16.91 24.63
CA GLU A 229 8.70 18.36 24.41
C GLU A 229 7.32 18.93 24.11
N ALA A 230 6.33 18.08 23.98
CA ALA A 230 4.96 18.47 23.72
C ALA A 230 4.25 18.96 24.99
N MET A 231 3.34 19.91 24.82
CA MET A 231 2.44 20.35 25.90
C MET A 231 1.57 19.19 26.36
N ILE A 232 1.38 19.05 27.70
CA ILE A 232 0.43 18.07 28.26
C ILE A 232 -0.98 18.39 27.72
N PRO A 233 -1.70 17.44 27.06
CA PRO A 233 -2.96 17.72 26.37
C PRO A 233 -4.01 18.42 27.24
N ALA A 234 -4.22 17.97 28.47
CA ALA A 234 -5.19 18.59 29.38
C ALA A 234 -4.79 20.02 29.78
N VAL A 235 -3.48 20.34 29.82
CA VAL A 235 -3.00 21.71 30.06
C VAL A 235 -3.24 22.58 28.84
N ALA A 236 -2.96 22.04 27.63
CA ALA A 236 -3.25 22.71 26.36
C ALA A 236 -4.74 23.08 26.24
N ASP A 237 -5.64 22.14 26.55
CA ASP A 237 -7.09 22.38 26.53
C ASP A 237 -7.52 23.55 27.41
N VAL A 238 -6.91 23.70 28.60
CA VAL A 238 -7.18 24.84 29.49
C VAL A 238 -6.71 26.15 28.86
N LEU A 239 -5.47 26.15 28.30
CA LEU A 239 -4.87 27.34 27.69
C LEU A 239 -5.66 27.82 26.47
N LEU A 240 -6.07 26.88 25.60
CA LEU A 240 -6.82 27.18 24.37
C LEU A 240 -8.22 27.73 24.70
N ALA A 241 -8.86 27.18 25.70
CA ALA A 241 -10.23 27.58 26.04
C ALA A 241 -10.35 28.99 26.61
N ASP A 242 -9.30 29.52 27.19
CA ASP A 242 -9.26 30.89 27.75
C ASP A 242 -8.85 31.94 26.67
N GLN A 243 -8.44 31.49 25.45
CA GLN A 243 -8.03 32.39 24.39
C GLN A 243 -9.22 32.80 23.49
N PRO A 244 -9.32 34.09 23.11
CA PRO A 244 -10.31 34.54 22.13
C PRO A 244 -10.14 33.83 20.79
N PRO A 245 -11.25 33.41 20.11
CA PRO A 245 -11.15 32.70 18.82
C PRO A 245 -10.35 33.43 17.73
N ALA A 246 -10.34 34.79 17.76
CA ALA A 246 -9.55 35.58 16.83
C ALA A 246 -8.04 35.44 17.07
N GLN A 247 -7.60 35.39 18.34
CA GLN A 247 -6.20 35.18 18.68
C GLN A 247 -5.73 33.74 18.31
N LEU A 248 -6.60 32.74 18.53
CA LEU A 248 -6.32 31.37 18.12
C LEU A 248 -6.14 31.26 16.61
N ARG A 249 -7.03 31.89 15.83
CA ARG A 249 -6.89 31.91 14.36
C ARG A 249 -5.58 32.58 13.92
N LEU A 250 -5.22 33.69 14.56
CA LEU A 250 -3.95 34.40 14.27
C LEU A 250 -2.75 33.52 14.61
N ALA A 251 -2.75 32.85 15.76
CA ALA A 251 -1.67 31.97 16.16
C ALA A 251 -1.50 30.78 15.18
N HIS A 252 -2.59 30.13 14.78
CA HIS A 252 -2.56 29.07 13.76
C HIS A 252 -2.05 29.58 12.40
N ASP A 253 -2.45 30.79 11.98
CA ASP A 253 -1.98 31.38 10.73
C ASP A 253 -0.48 31.71 10.77
N THR A 254 0.01 32.21 11.92
CA THR A 254 1.43 32.45 12.12
C THR A 254 2.25 31.18 12.06
N VAL A 255 1.80 30.11 12.73
CA VAL A 255 2.46 28.79 12.65
C VAL A 255 2.41 28.24 11.23
N ALA A 256 1.28 28.35 10.52
CA ALA A 256 1.18 27.91 9.14
C ALA A 256 2.22 28.56 8.23
N ARG A 257 2.43 29.89 8.38
CA ARG A 257 3.46 30.62 7.61
C ARG A 257 4.87 30.18 7.97
N ALA A 258 5.17 30.00 9.24
CA ALA A 258 6.50 29.61 9.71
C ALA A 258 6.84 28.17 9.23
N LEU A 259 5.92 27.23 9.33
CA LEU A 259 6.11 25.86 8.82
C LEU A 259 6.37 25.82 7.31
N LEU A 260 5.64 26.64 6.53
CA LEU A 260 5.86 26.73 5.08
C LEU A 260 7.24 27.34 4.77
N ALA A 261 7.65 28.40 5.48
CA ALA A 261 8.94 29.05 5.30
C ALA A 261 10.11 28.12 5.66
N ALA A 262 9.97 27.33 6.72
CA ALA A 262 10.96 26.34 7.14
C ALA A 262 11.00 25.07 6.28
N GLY A 263 10.02 24.85 5.38
CA GLY A 263 9.90 23.62 4.62
C GLY A 263 9.61 22.37 5.50
N ALA A 264 9.02 22.59 6.67
CA ALA A 264 8.74 21.56 7.65
C ALA A 264 7.62 20.60 7.22
N ASP A 265 7.39 19.54 8.01
CA ASP A 265 6.25 18.66 7.78
C ASP A 265 4.94 19.35 8.13
N VAL A 266 4.17 19.69 7.10
CA VAL A 266 2.90 20.41 7.24
C VAL A 266 1.69 19.49 7.43
N VAL A 267 1.84 18.16 7.32
CA VAL A 267 0.69 17.22 7.37
C VAL A 267 -0.01 17.24 8.73
N PRO A 268 0.68 17.21 9.88
CA PRO A 268 0.06 17.35 11.18
C PRO A 268 -0.64 18.70 11.36
N ALA A 269 -0.02 19.78 10.85
CA ALA A 269 -0.59 21.11 10.88
C ALA A 269 -1.88 21.21 10.08
N ALA A 270 -1.94 20.59 8.89
CA ALA A 270 -3.14 20.55 8.06
C ALA A 270 -4.36 19.98 8.81
N GLU A 271 -4.18 18.90 9.58
CA GLU A 271 -5.26 18.31 10.39
C GLU A 271 -5.76 19.30 11.46
N ARG A 272 -4.86 20.00 12.14
CA ARG A 272 -5.23 21.00 13.16
C ARG A 272 -5.92 22.21 12.56
N LEU A 273 -5.39 22.75 11.46
CA LEU A 273 -5.99 23.90 10.76
C LEU A 273 -7.39 23.58 10.26
N ARG A 274 -7.61 22.34 9.75
CA ARG A 274 -8.94 21.87 9.36
C ARG A 274 -9.89 21.76 10.54
N ALA A 275 -9.44 21.24 11.68
CA ALA A 275 -10.27 21.12 12.89
C ALA A 275 -10.78 22.49 13.36
N VAL A 276 -9.98 23.55 13.25
CA VAL A 276 -10.37 24.92 13.57
C VAL A 276 -10.99 25.68 12.38
N ARG A 277 -11.19 25.00 11.25
CA ARG A 277 -11.76 25.56 10.00
C ARG A 277 -11.05 26.83 9.52
N LEU A 278 -9.73 26.84 9.61
CA LEU A 278 -8.94 28.00 9.18
C LEU A 278 -8.89 28.06 7.65
N ARG A 279 -9.26 29.20 7.07
CA ARG A 279 -9.29 29.44 5.62
C ARG A 279 -8.55 30.73 5.28
N THR A 280 -7.28 30.78 5.69
CA THR A 280 -6.38 31.86 5.32
C THR A 280 -5.49 31.46 4.14
N PRO A 281 -4.86 32.39 3.43
CA PRO A 281 -3.90 32.05 2.37
C PRO A 281 -2.79 31.11 2.84
N ALA A 282 -2.28 31.26 4.05
CA ALA A 282 -1.27 30.35 4.61
C ALA A 282 -1.83 28.94 4.86
N ALA A 283 -3.04 28.84 5.43
CA ALA A 283 -3.70 27.53 5.60
C ALA A 283 -3.95 26.84 4.26
N ALA A 284 -4.38 27.60 3.24
CA ALA A 284 -4.59 27.08 1.90
C ALA A 284 -3.30 26.50 1.29
N GLU A 285 -2.16 27.16 1.46
CA GLU A 285 -0.85 26.66 1.03
C GLU A 285 -0.40 25.43 1.84
N VAL A 286 -0.70 25.38 3.14
CA VAL A 286 -0.45 24.18 3.98
C VAL A 286 -1.24 22.99 3.44
N TYR A 287 -2.54 23.15 3.13
CA TYR A 287 -3.36 22.07 2.55
C TYR A 287 -2.84 21.61 1.18
N LEU A 288 -2.48 22.55 0.30
CA LEU A 288 -1.87 22.23 -1.00
C LEU A 288 -0.56 21.44 -0.83
N THR A 289 0.31 21.89 0.07
CA THR A 289 1.59 21.23 0.34
C THR A 289 1.40 19.84 0.95
N ALA A 290 0.46 19.69 1.89
CA ALA A 290 0.09 18.39 2.46
C ALA A 290 -0.45 17.42 1.38
N GLY A 291 -1.30 17.89 0.47
CA GLY A 291 -1.78 17.13 -0.68
C GLY A 291 -0.63 16.70 -1.61
N ARG A 292 0.28 17.61 -1.94
CA ARG A 292 1.48 17.31 -2.74
C ARG A 292 2.37 16.25 -2.09
N ARG A 293 2.56 16.32 -0.78
CA ARG A 293 3.41 15.37 -0.03
C ARG A 293 2.81 13.98 0.03
N LEU A 294 1.52 13.89 0.33
CA LEU A 294 0.84 12.60 0.55
C LEU A 294 0.43 11.87 -0.73
N ARG A 295 0.53 12.47 -1.91
CA ARG A 295 -0.02 11.94 -3.16
C ARG A 295 0.39 10.50 -3.51
N PHE A 296 1.58 10.06 -3.08
CA PHE A 296 2.07 8.69 -3.30
C PHE A 296 1.88 7.77 -2.09
N GLU A 297 1.84 8.33 -0.88
CA GLU A 297 1.73 7.55 0.36
C GLU A 297 0.26 7.26 0.70
N ASP A 298 -0.60 8.28 0.58
CA ASP A 298 -2.04 8.21 0.80
C ASP A 298 -2.77 9.11 -0.20
N PRO A 299 -2.98 8.65 -1.44
CA PRO A 299 -3.61 9.46 -2.48
C PRO A 299 -5.06 9.85 -2.15
N THR A 300 -5.78 9.06 -1.37
CA THR A 300 -7.14 9.40 -0.91
C THR A 300 -7.12 10.61 0.01
N ARG A 301 -6.19 10.62 0.95
CA ARG A 301 -6.01 11.72 1.89
C ARG A 301 -5.44 12.95 1.18
N ALA A 302 -4.56 12.74 0.17
CA ALA A 302 -4.06 13.82 -0.68
C ALA A 302 -5.19 14.55 -1.41
N LEU A 303 -6.12 13.83 -2.04
CA LEU A 303 -7.28 14.44 -2.72
C LEU A 303 -8.12 15.29 -1.77
N ARG A 304 -8.37 14.82 -0.55
CA ARG A 304 -9.07 15.58 0.48
C ARG A 304 -8.35 16.89 0.82
N TRP A 305 -7.02 16.87 0.96
CA TRP A 305 -6.27 18.10 1.22
C TRP A 305 -6.29 19.07 0.06
N LEU A 306 -6.32 18.58 -1.18
CA LEU A 306 -6.46 19.44 -2.36
C LEU A 306 -7.85 20.08 -2.45
N GLU A 307 -8.90 19.39 -2.00
CA GLU A 307 -10.25 19.96 -1.86
C GLU A 307 -10.28 21.07 -0.80
N GLU A 308 -9.71 20.81 0.39
CA GLU A 308 -9.60 21.82 1.44
C GLU A 308 -8.78 23.04 0.99
N ALA A 309 -7.73 22.83 0.17
CA ALA A 309 -6.95 23.92 -0.39
C ALA A 309 -7.78 24.82 -1.33
N VAL A 310 -8.55 24.22 -2.21
CA VAL A 310 -9.46 24.97 -3.12
C VAL A 310 -10.55 25.70 -2.32
N ASP A 311 -11.15 25.02 -1.34
CA ASP A 311 -12.13 25.63 -0.44
C ASP A 311 -11.58 26.80 0.38
N ALA A 312 -10.27 26.78 0.65
CA ALA A 312 -9.57 27.84 1.35
C ALA A 312 -9.05 28.96 0.41
N GLY A 313 -9.25 28.84 -0.90
CA GLY A 313 -9.00 29.89 -1.88
C GLY A 313 -7.83 29.65 -2.84
N ILE A 314 -7.25 28.45 -2.88
CA ILE A 314 -6.29 28.08 -3.94
C ILE A 314 -7.03 27.96 -5.28
N ASP A 315 -6.41 28.53 -6.32
CA ASP A 315 -6.86 28.32 -7.70
C ASP A 315 -6.91 26.81 -8.04
N PRO A 316 -8.07 26.29 -8.48
CA PRO A 316 -8.21 24.89 -8.87
C PRO A 316 -7.12 24.41 -9.86
N ASP A 317 -6.67 25.27 -10.77
CA ASP A 317 -5.58 24.92 -11.71
C ASP A 317 -4.29 24.53 -11.01
N ARG A 318 -3.94 25.15 -9.85
CA ARG A 318 -2.76 24.82 -9.05
C ARG A 318 -2.82 23.43 -8.40
N THR A 319 -4.02 22.87 -8.26
CA THR A 319 -4.23 21.54 -7.69
C THR A 319 -4.36 20.47 -8.77
N ALA A 320 -4.62 20.86 -10.02
CA ALA A 320 -5.03 19.96 -11.10
C ALA A 320 -4.05 18.81 -11.36
N VAL A 321 -2.74 19.12 -11.48
CA VAL A 321 -1.70 18.13 -11.75
C VAL A 321 -1.59 17.11 -10.63
N VAL A 322 -1.56 17.58 -9.37
CA VAL A 322 -1.47 16.71 -8.19
C VAL A 322 -2.71 15.84 -8.04
N ARG A 323 -3.88 16.43 -8.30
CA ARG A 323 -5.17 15.72 -8.28
C ARG A 323 -5.23 14.63 -9.34
N ALA A 324 -4.78 14.93 -10.56
CA ALA A 324 -4.71 13.96 -11.64
C ALA A 324 -3.74 12.82 -11.32
N GLU A 325 -2.57 13.12 -10.74
CA GLU A 325 -1.58 12.11 -10.35
C GLU A 325 -2.10 11.20 -9.21
N ALA A 326 -2.71 11.78 -8.17
CA ALA A 326 -3.34 11.00 -7.10
C ALA A 326 -4.53 10.17 -7.62
N GLY A 327 -5.32 10.74 -8.52
CA GLY A 327 -6.44 10.06 -9.18
C GLY A 327 -5.99 8.88 -10.05
N LEU A 328 -4.84 8.99 -10.74
CA LEU A 328 -4.22 7.87 -11.48
C LEU A 328 -3.93 6.68 -10.57
N LEU A 329 -3.33 6.92 -9.40
CA LEU A 329 -3.03 5.87 -8.42
C LEU A 329 -4.27 5.17 -7.88
N LEU A 330 -5.38 5.91 -7.74
CA LEU A 330 -6.66 5.38 -7.28
C LEU A 330 -7.49 4.75 -8.42
N GLY A 331 -7.18 5.06 -9.68
CA GLY A 331 -7.97 4.66 -10.83
C GLY A 331 -9.34 5.36 -10.91
N VAL A 332 -9.45 6.57 -10.38
CA VAL A 332 -10.69 7.37 -10.39
C VAL A 332 -10.70 8.48 -11.43
N VAL A 333 -9.58 8.70 -12.12
CA VAL A 333 -9.51 9.69 -13.21
C VAL A 333 -9.89 9.00 -14.50
N GLU A 334 -11.06 9.39 -15.03
CA GLU A 334 -11.46 9.08 -16.40
C GLU A 334 -10.80 10.07 -17.38
N ASP A 335 -10.79 9.71 -18.66
CA ASP A 335 -10.18 10.37 -19.82
C ASP A 335 -10.21 11.91 -19.74
N VAL A 336 -9.24 12.50 -19.05
CA VAL A 336 -9.03 13.95 -19.03
C VAL A 336 -8.18 14.30 -20.25
N ASP A 337 -8.74 15.11 -21.15
CA ASP A 337 -8.05 15.49 -22.37
C ASP A 337 -6.93 16.50 -22.14
N GLU A 338 -6.98 17.26 -21.05
CA GLU A 338 -6.00 18.27 -20.70
C GLU A 338 -5.91 18.45 -19.18
N VAL A 339 -4.69 18.42 -18.63
CA VAL A 339 -4.42 18.74 -17.23
C VAL A 339 -3.83 20.14 -17.17
N PRO A 340 -4.50 21.12 -16.55
CA PRO A 340 -3.98 22.48 -16.47
C PRO A 340 -2.61 22.48 -15.76
N GLY A 341 -1.58 22.99 -16.45
CA GLY A 341 -0.25 23.20 -15.89
C GLY A 341 0.34 24.47 -16.45
N ARG A 342 0.78 25.38 -15.56
CA ARG A 342 1.39 26.67 -15.94
C ARG A 342 2.75 26.82 -15.28
N GLY A 343 3.65 27.55 -15.94
CA GLY A 343 4.98 27.81 -15.41
C GLY A 343 5.75 26.52 -15.13
N ASP A 344 6.25 26.39 -13.91
CA ASP A 344 7.09 25.24 -13.49
C ASP A 344 6.34 23.89 -13.49
N ASP A 345 4.99 23.90 -13.42
CA ASP A 345 4.17 22.68 -13.45
C ASP A 345 3.86 22.21 -14.87
N ALA A 346 4.21 22.94 -15.93
CA ALA A 346 3.85 22.61 -17.31
C ALA A 346 4.43 21.26 -17.79
N GLU A 347 5.72 21.02 -17.54
CA GLU A 347 6.35 19.74 -17.88
C GLU A 347 5.79 18.59 -17.05
N TRP A 348 5.45 18.86 -15.78
CA TRP A 348 4.83 17.87 -14.91
C TRP A 348 3.42 17.52 -15.41
N ALA A 349 2.59 18.51 -15.77
CA ALA A 349 1.27 18.29 -16.36
C ALA A 349 1.35 17.38 -17.60
N LEU A 350 2.27 17.68 -18.53
CA LEU A 350 2.49 16.86 -19.72
C LEU A 350 2.89 15.40 -19.40
N ARG A 351 3.70 15.17 -18.35
CA ARG A 351 4.04 13.81 -17.89
C ARG A 351 2.82 13.08 -17.34
N VAL A 352 1.99 13.77 -16.56
CA VAL A 352 0.75 13.20 -16.01
C VAL A 352 -0.26 12.91 -17.12
N GLU A 353 -0.48 13.83 -18.06
CA GLU A 353 -1.32 13.61 -19.25
C GLU A 353 -0.81 12.44 -20.11
N GLY A 354 0.50 12.33 -20.32
CA GLY A 354 1.09 11.22 -21.04
C GLY A 354 0.86 9.88 -20.34
N THR A 355 0.96 9.87 -19.01
CA THR A 355 0.65 8.70 -18.20
C THR A 355 -0.83 8.33 -18.26
N LEU A 356 -1.74 9.31 -18.19
CA LEU A 356 -3.18 9.13 -18.40
C LEU A 356 -3.47 8.51 -19.77
N ALA A 357 -2.82 9.02 -20.81
CA ALA A 357 -2.97 8.50 -22.17
C ALA A 357 -2.47 7.04 -22.27
N ALA A 358 -1.37 6.67 -21.60
CA ALA A 358 -0.88 5.29 -21.54
C ALA A 358 -1.90 4.37 -20.85
N HIS A 359 -2.43 4.77 -19.69
CA HIS A 359 -3.45 4.01 -18.98
C HIS A 359 -4.77 3.91 -19.77
N ALA A 360 -5.09 4.91 -20.58
CA ALA A 360 -6.21 4.85 -21.53
C ALA A 360 -5.95 3.91 -22.73
N GLY A 361 -4.73 3.32 -22.84
CA GLY A 361 -4.34 2.47 -23.98
C GLY A 361 -3.98 3.27 -25.22
N ARG A 362 -3.64 4.56 -25.11
CA ARG A 362 -3.29 5.46 -26.22
C ARG A 362 -1.76 5.69 -26.28
N ALA A 363 -1.00 4.62 -26.49
CA ALA A 363 0.48 4.63 -26.43
C ALA A 363 1.13 5.69 -27.35
N GLY A 364 0.58 5.94 -28.56
CA GLY A 364 1.09 6.99 -29.44
C GLY A 364 0.94 8.40 -28.87
N ARG A 365 -0.26 8.74 -28.34
CA ARG A 365 -0.52 10.01 -27.65
C ARG A 365 0.33 10.14 -26.38
N ALA A 366 0.49 9.05 -25.66
CA ALA A 366 1.34 9.00 -24.46
C ALA A 366 2.79 9.39 -24.81
N ALA A 367 3.35 8.79 -25.85
CA ALA A 367 4.70 9.12 -26.32
C ALA A 367 4.82 10.61 -26.68
N ASP A 368 3.88 11.18 -27.46
CA ASP A 368 3.94 12.58 -27.90
C ASP A 368 3.86 13.57 -26.73
N LEU A 369 3.05 13.30 -25.74
CA LEU A 369 2.93 14.13 -24.53
C LEU A 369 4.18 14.02 -23.65
N LEU A 370 4.66 12.80 -23.41
CA LEU A 370 5.83 12.53 -22.56
C LEU A 370 7.10 13.14 -23.16
N LEU A 371 7.28 13.13 -24.49
CA LEU A 371 8.41 13.77 -25.15
C LEU A 371 8.51 15.27 -24.85
N ARG A 372 7.39 15.92 -24.61
CA ARG A 372 7.30 17.34 -24.25
C ARG A 372 7.43 17.58 -22.73
N GLY A 373 7.40 16.52 -21.93
CA GLY A 373 7.43 16.55 -20.46
C GLY A 373 8.83 16.69 -19.85
N GLY A 374 9.78 17.28 -20.58
CA GLY A 374 11.14 17.53 -20.14
C GLY A 374 12.06 16.28 -20.14
N PRO A 375 13.25 16.36 -19.53
CA PRO A 375 14.22 15.26 -19.54
C PRO A 375 13.71 13.96 -18.96
N LEU A 376 12.94 14.03 -17.87
CA LEU A 376 12.31 12.89 -17.24
C LEU A 376 11.20 12.28 -18.14
N GLY A 377 10.39 13.15 -18.75
CA GLY A 377 9.34 12.75 -19.69
C GLY A 377 9.88 11.99 -20.90
N ARG A 378 11.05 12.39 -21.43
CA ARG A 378 11.71 11.69 -22.54
C ARG A 378 12.05 10.23 -22.20
N LEU A 379 12.58 9.96 -21.00
CA LEU A 379 12.83 8.58 -20.55
C LEU A 379 11.54 7.79 -20.39
N LEU A 380 10.50 8.42 -19.82
CA LEU A 380 9.17 7.81 -19.64
C LEU A 380 8.48 7.53 -20.99
N ALA A 381 8.83 8.25 -22.07
CA ALA A 381 8.28 8.04 -23.39
C ALA A 381 8.81 6.77 -24.08
N VAL A 382 10.01 6.28 -23.72
CA VAL A 382 10.69 5.18 -24.43
C VAL A 382 9.84 3.92 -24.54
N PRO A 383 9.20 3.40 -23.47
CA PRO A 383 8.31 2.24 -23.59
C PRO A 383 7.17 2.45 -24.58
N SER A 384 6.52 3.64 -24.56
CA SER A 384 5.42 3.98 -25.46
C SER A 384 5.86 4.16 -26.91
N LEU A 385 7.07 4.67 -27.14
CA LEU A 385 7.67 4.75 -28.47
C LEU A 385 7.94 3.37 -29.06
N VAL A 386 8.51 2.47 -28.26
CA VAL A 386 8.73 1.06 -28.64
C VAL A 386 7.39 0.37 -28.90
N ALA A 387 6.41 0.55 -28.01
CA ALA A 387 5.06 -0.01 -28.15
C ALA A 387 4.43 0.28 -29.52
N THR A 388 4.69 1.48 -30.08
CA THR A 388 4.13 1.97 -31.35
C THR A 388 5.08 1.84 -32.54
N GLY A 389 6.23 1.19 -32.38
CA GLY A 389 7.20 0.96 -33.45
C GLY A 389 8.05 2.19 -33.80
N ARG A 390 8.08 3.24 -32.98
CA ARG A 390 8.94 4.44 -33.16
C ARG A 390 10.35 4.18 -32.61
N TYR A 391 11.00 3.09 -33.11
CA TYR A 391 12.21 2.57 -32.49
C TYR A 391 13.42 3.53 -32.59
N SER A 392 13.64 4.16 -33.75
CA SER A 392 14.75 5.09 -33.91
C SER A 392 14.66 6.28 -32.95
N GLU A 393 13.44 6.80 -32.76
CA GLU A 393 13.19 7.88 -31.84
C GLU A 393 13.35 7.41 -30.37
N ALA A 394 12.91 6.18 -30.05
CA ALA A 394 13.13 5.59 -28.74
C ALA A 394 14.63 5.50 -28.38
N VAL A 395 15.48 5.10 -29.34
CA VAL A 395 16.96 5.05 -29.18
C VAL A 395 17.53 6.45 -28.92
N GLU A 396 17.08 7.45 -29.66
CA GLU A 396 17.53 8.84 -29.48
C GLU A 396 17.16 9.37 -28.09
N GLN A 397 15.92 9.14 -27.66
CA GLN A 397 15.45 9.63 -26.36
C GLN A 397 16.11 8.88 -25.19
N ALA A 398 16.35 7.59 -25.31
CA ALA A 398 17.09 6.81 -24.30
C ALA A 398 18.55 7.30 -24.16
N ALA A 399 19.20 7.63 -25.26
CA ALA A 399 20.57 8.15 -25.26
C ALA A 399 20.67 9.59 -24.73
N ALA A 400 19.70 10.44 -25.05
CA ALA A 400 19.64 11.85 -24.62
C ALA A 400 19.07 12.03 -23.21
N GLY A 401 18.43 11.00 -22.66
CA GLY A 401 17.66 11.08 -21.40
C GLY A 401 18.55 11.28 -20.19
N GLN A 402 18.22 12.33 -19.41
CA GLN A 402 18.81 12.60 -18.10
C GLN A 402 17.76 12.26 -17.02
N GLY A 403 18.13 11.41 -16.07
CA GLY A 403 17.20 11.01 -15.00
C GLY A 403 17.76 9.89 -14.13
N PRO A 404 16.94 9.37 -13.22
CA PRO A 404 17.30 8.27 -12.33
C PRO A 404 17.78 7.04 -13.09
N THR A 405 18.71 6.28 -12.50
CA THR A 405 19.25 5.05 -13.07
C THR A 405 18.15 4.04 -13.41
N SER A 406 17.13 3.94 -12.56
CA SER A 406 15.97 3.08 -12.76
C SER A 406 15.22 3.36 -14.08
N LEU A 407 15.00 4.63 -14.43
CA LEU A 407 14.34 4.99 -15.68
C LEU A 407 15.24 4.78 -16.90
N ARG A 408 16.55 5.00 -16.77
CA ARG A 408 17.49 4.68 -17.85
C ARG A 408 17.53 3.18 -18.13
N ARG A 409 17.51 2.33 -17.10
CA ARG A 409 17.40 0.88 -17.25
C ARG A 409 16.05 0.45 -17.83
N LEU A 410 14.97 1.08 -17.41
CA LEU A 410 13.65 0.84 -18.01
C LEU A 410 13.64 1.15 -19.50
N ALA A 411 14.27 2.24 -19.90
CA ALA A 411 14.43 2.60 -21.30
C ALA A 411 15.29 1.57 -22.05
N GLU A 412 16.43 1.15 -21.49
CA GLU A 412 17.30 0.12 -22.07
C GLU A 412 16.57 -1.23 -22.20
N ALA A 413 15.86 -1.67 -21.18
CA ALA A 413 15.03 -2.87 -21.21
C ALA A 413 13.98 -2.81 -22.32
N SER A 414 13.31 -1.66 -22.45
CA SER A 414 12.31 -1.44 -23.50
C SER A 414 12.91 -1.51 -24.92
N LEU A 415 14.11 -1.01 -25.14
CA LEU A 415 14.80 -1.14 -26.42
C LEU A 415 15.22 -2.59 -26.73
N ALA A 416 15.40 -3.41 -25.70
CA ALA A 416 15.83 -4.80 -25.85
C ALA A 416 14.67 -5.80 -26.06
N VAL A 417 13.39 -5.38 -26.11
CA VAL A 417 12.22 -6.29 -26.15
C VAL A 417 12.15 -7.22 -27.37
N GLY A 418 12.97 -6.97 -28.38
CA GLY A 418 13.15 -7.90 -29.51
C GLY A 418 13.87 -9.20 -29.13
N ASP A 419 14.59 -9.19 -28.01
CA ASP A 419 15.30 -10.34 -27.42
C ASP A 419 14.85 -10.53 -25.96
N PRO A 420 13.86 -11.39 -25.69
CA PRO A 420 13.36 -11.64 -24.35
C PRO A 420 14.43 -12.04 -23.33
N ALA A 421 15.45 -12.81 -23.76
CA ALA A 421 16.52 -13.26 -22.88
C ALA A 421 17.40 -12.10 -22.35
N ARG A 422 17.49 -11.03 -23.13
CA ARG A 422 18.18 -9.79 -22.74
C ARG A 422 17.26 -8.81 -22.02
N ALA A 423 16.03 -8.66 -22.47
CA ALA A 423 15.11 -7.64 -21.96
C ALA A 423 14.62 -7.93 -20.53
N VAL A 424 14.26 -9.20 -20.23
CA VAL A 424 13.68 -9.56 -18.93
C VAL A 424 14.62 -9.28 -17.75
N PRO A 425 15.91 -9.65 -17.77
CA PRO A 425 16.85 -9.27 -16.72
C PRO A 425 16.96 -7.75 -16.52
N LEU A 426 16.97 -6.97 -17.61
CA LEU A 426 17.03 -5.50 -17.53
C LEU A 426 15.77 -4.89 -16.89
N PHE A 427 14.58 -5.44 -17.17
CA PHE A 427 13.34 -5.04 -16.49
C PHE A 427 13.39 -5.39 -15.00
N ILE A 428 13.95 -6.53 -14.62
CA ILE A 428 14.14 -6.92 -13.21
C ILE A 428 15.06 -5.91 -12.52
N GLU A 429 16.21 -5.58 -13.11
CA GLU A 429 17.11 -4.58 -12.56
C GLU A 429 16.46 -3.19 -12.44
N ALA A 430 15.67 -2.79 -13.44
CA ALA A 430 14.89 -1.54 -13.39
C ALA A 430 13.87 -1.55 -12.25
N ALA A 431 13.20 -2.67 -12.02
CA ALA A 431 12.23 -2.85 -10.94
C ALA A 431 12.90 -2.76 -9.56
N GLU A 432 14.06 -3.41 -9.38
CA GLU A 432 14.83 -3.35 -8.15
C GLU A 432 15.32 -1.93 -7.84
N ASP A 433 15.83 -1.22 -8.85
CA ASP A 433 16.30 0.17 -8.68
C ASP A 433 15.15 1.12 -8.34
N LEU A 434 13.96 0.91 -8.91
CA LEU A 434 12.75 1.66 -8.53
C LEU A 434 12.32 1.36 -7.09
N GLY A 435 12.47 0.13 -6.64
CA GLY A 435 12.18 -0.26 -5.26
C GLY A 435 13.14 0.33 -4.23
N ARG A 436 14.38 0.65 -4.60
CA ARG A 436 15.38 1.28 -3.73
C ARG A 436 15.22 2.80 -3.63
N GLY A 437 14.58 3.43 -4.62
CA GLY A 437 14.42 4.88 -4.71
C GLY A 437 12.96 5.31 -4.77
N ARG A 438 12.68 6.56 -4.34
CA ARG A 438 11.34 7.17 -4.56
C ARG A 438 11.37 7.90 -5.91
N LEU A 439 10.69 7.35 -6.90
CA LEU A 439 10.40 8.09 -8.13
C LEU A 439 9.25 9.06 -7.83
N GLY A 440 9.49 10.35 -7.90
CA GLY A 440 8.47 11.37 -7.67
C GLY A 440 7.46 11.54 -8.81
N ALA A 441 7.10 10.45 -9.52
CA ALA A 441 6.17 10.45 -10.64
C ALA A 441 5.44 9.09 -10.76
N VAL A 442 4.20 9.11 -11.24
CA VAL A 442 3.48 7.89 -11.65
C VAL A 442 4.02 7.44 -13.01
N LEU A 443 4.29 6.13 -13.12
CA LEU A 443 4.80 5.53 -14.35
C LEU A 443 3.66 5.30 -15.37
N PRO A 444 3.91 5.53 -16.67
CA PRO A 444 3.02 5.10 -17.74
C PRO A 444 2.79 3.58 -17.71
N GLU A 445 3.87 2.83 -17.41
CA GLU A 445 3.83 1.40 -17.19
C GLU A 445 4.95 0.98 -16.23
N THR A 446 4.70 -0.01 -15.38
CA THR A 446 5.73 -0.52 -14.48
C THR A 446 6.67 -1.48 -15.19
N PRO A 447 7.94 -1.59 -14.75
CA PRO A 447 8.87 -2.57 -15.34
C PRO A 447 8.33 -4.00 -15.28
N GLN A 448 7.63 -4.36 -14.19
CA GLN A 448 7.02 -5.68 -14.01
C GLN A 448 5.90 -5.94 -15.02
N ALA A 449 5.07 -4.94 -15.29
CA ALA A 449 3.99 -5.05 -16.27
C ALA A 449 4.51 -5.15 -17.70
N LEU A 450 5.62 -4.46 -18.03
CA LEU A 450 6.28 -4.59 -19.33
C LEU A 450 7.07 -5.90 -19.46
N ALA A 451 7.69 -6.36 -18.39
CA ALA A 451 8.41 -7.62 -18.37
C ALA A 451 7.50 -8.82 -18.61
N ALA A 452 6.27 -8.81 -18.08
CA ALA A 452 5.37 -9.95 -18.12
C ALA A 452 5.05 -10.44 -19.56
N PRO A 453 4.59 -9.61 -20.51
CA PRO A 453 4.36 -10.05 -21.90
C PRO A 453 5.67 -10.48 -22.60
N VAL A 454 6.80 -9.85 -22.29
CA VAL A 454 8.10 -10.20 -22.87
C VAL A 454 8.60 -11.55 -22.32
N ALA A 455 8.42 -11.82 -21.03
CA ALA A 455 8.77 -13.10 -20.43
C ALA A 455 7.88 -14.24 -20.97
N VAL A 456 6.56 -14.02 -21.11
CA VAL A 456 5.64 -14.98 -21.74
C VAL A 456 6.04 -15.22 -23.20
N LEU A 457 6.39 -14.18 -23.95
CA LEU A 457 6.92 -14.29 -25.31
C LEU A 457 8.19 -15.17 -25.35
N GLY A 458 9.08 -15.02 -24.37
CA GLY A 458 10.28 -15.86 -24.19
C GLY A 458 10.00 -17.30 -23.74
N GLY A 459 8.78 -17.61 -23.30
CA GLY A 459 8.40 -18.91 -22.77
C GLY A 459 8.66 -19.06 -21.27
N ASP A 460 8.84 -17.97 -20.55
CA ASP A 460 9.08 -17.94 -19.10
C ASP A 460 7.92 -17.26 -18.34
N ALA A 461 6.79 -17.95 -18.32
CA ALA A 461 5.63 -17.49 -17.57
C ALA A 461 5.83 -17.53 -16.05
N SER A 462 6.82 -18.31 -15.54
CA SER A 462 7.10 -18.38 -14.11
C SER A 462 7.74 -17.09 -13.60
N THR A 463 8.68 -16.55 -14.35
CA THR A 463 9.26 -15.22 -14.04
C THR A 463 8.21 -14.12 -14.11
N ALA A 464 7.32 -14.15 -15.13
CA ALA A 464 6.22 -13.19 -15.23
C ALA A 464 5.26 -13.27 -14.03
N ASP A 465 4.87 -14.48 -13.59
CA ASP A 465 4.01 -14.71 -12.43
C ASP A 465 4.65 -14.16 -11.14
N SER A 466 5.95 -14.44 -10.93
CA SER A 466 6.69 -13.97 -9.76
C SER A 466 6.82 -12.45 -9.71
N LEU A 467 7.16 -11.81 -10.84
CA LEU A 467 7.31 -10.34 -10.93
C LEU A 467 6.00 -9.61 -10.67
N LEU A 468 4.90 -10.12 -11.23
CA LEU A 468 3.58 -9.53 -11.00
C LEU A 468 3.09 -9.77 -9.57
N GLY A 469 3.35 -10.95 -8.99
CA GLY A 469 3.07 -11.25 -7.59
C GLY A 469 3.78 -10.28 -6.65
N GLU A 470 5.07 -10.06 -6.86
CA GLU A 470 5.85 -9.09 -6.09
C GLU A 470 5.32 -7.64 -6.24
N ALA A 471 4.92 -7.24 -7.45
CA ALA A 471 4.33 -5.93 -7.70
C ALA A 471 2.99 -5.73 -6.96
N ILE A 472 2.16 -6.77 -6.89
CA ILE A 472 0.90 -6.78 -6.15
C ILE A 472 1.14 -6.67 -4.65
N ASP A 473 2.05 -7.49 -4.10
CA ASP A 473 2.38 -7.53 -2.67
C ASP A 473 2.96 -6.20 -2.18
N LYS A 474 3.75 -5.54 -3.01
CA LYS A 474 4.31 -4.20 -2.73
C LYS A 474 3.35 -3.04 -3.01
N GLY A 475 2.17 -3.29 -3.54
CA GLY A 475 1.18 -2.26 -3.86
C GLY A 475 1.64 -1.27 -4.94
N LEU A 476 2.49 -1.70 -5.89
CA LEU A 476 3.09 -0.82 -6.88
C LEU A 476 2.05 -0.16 -7.79
N GLY A 477 2.19 1.15 -7.95
CA GLY A 477 1.25 1.96 -8.74
C GLY A 477 -0.08 2.23 -8.04
N GLY A 478 -0.14 2.00 -6.72
CA GLY A 478 -1.37 2.19 -5.92
C GLY A 478 -2.48 1.19 -6.27
N PRO A 479 -3.72 1.44 -5.81
CA PRO A 479 -4.85 0.56 -6.08
C PRO A 479 -5.10 0.28 -7.57
N ALA A 480 -4.85 1.27 -8.45
CA ALA A 480 -5.00 1.11 -9.89
C ALA A 480 -3.91 0.21 -10.49
N GLY A 481 -2.66 0.38 -10.06
CA GLY A 481 -1.54 -0.45 -10.49
C GLY A 481 -1.70 -1.90 -10.03
N VAL A 482 -2.09 -2.12 -8.78
CA VAL A 482 -2.38 -3.46 -8.25
C VAL A 482 -3.49 -4.15 -9.06
N HIS A 483 -4.56 -3.42 -9.41
CA HIS A 483 -5.62 -3.95 -10.26
C HIS A 483 -5.09 -4.38 -11.64
N HIS A 484 -4.27 -3.52 -12.27
CA HIS A 484 -3.64 -3.82 -13.56
C HIS A 484 -2.71 -5.04 -13.49
N HIS A 485 -1.85 -5.12 -12.47
CA HIS A 485 -0.95 -6.26 -12.27
C HIS A 485 -1.70 -7.57 -12.06
N ARG A 486 -2.82 -7.58 -11.33
CA ARG A 486 -3.67 -8.75 -11.18
C ARG A 486 -4.32 -9.20 -12.49
N LEU A 487 -4.76 -8.28 -13.32
CA LEU A 487 -5.26 -8.61 -14.66
C LEU A 487 -4.17 -9.23 -15.54
N LEU A 488 -2.96 -8.66 -15.52
CA LEU A 488 -1.81 -9.24 -16.24
C LEU A 488 -1.45 -10.62 -15.68
N LEU A 489 -1.51 -10.81 -14.36
CA LEU A 489 -1.26 -12.10 -13.72
C LEU A 489 -2.28 -13.15 -14.16
N ALA A 490 -3.58 -12.80 -14.22
CA ALA A 490 -4.62 -13.65 -14.75
C ALA A 490 -4.34 -14.03 -16.23
N TRP A 491 -3.86 -13.06 -17.03
CA TRP A 491 -3.48 -13.32 -18.43
C TRP A 491 -2.26 -14.24 -18.54
N VAL A 492 -1.20 -14.02 -17.75
CA VAL A 492 -0.03 -14.93 -17.69
C VAL A 492 -0.45 -16.35 -17.35
N ARG A 493 -1.32 -16.51 -16.36
CA ARG A 493 -1.86 -17.81 -15.94
C ARG A 493 -2.71 -18.45 -17.03
N LEU A 494 -3.55 -17.68 -17.73
CA LEU A 494 -4.30 -18.14 -18.89
C LEU A 494 -3.36 -18.67 -19.98
N ARG A 495 -2.29 -17.92 -20.30
CA ARG A 495 -1.30 -18.30 -21.32
C ARG A 495 -0.47 -19.53 -20.91
N ALA A 496 -0.26 -19.73 -19.61
CA ALA A 496 0.43 -20.89 -19.04
C ALA A 496 -0.46 -22.12 -18.90
N GLY A 497 -1.76 -22.06 -19.30
CA GLY A 497 -2.72 -23.16 -19.16
C GLY A 497 -3.32 -23.29 -17.75
N ARG A 498 -3.08 -22.36 -16.82
CA ARG A 498 -3.61 -22.39 -15.44
C ARG A 498 -4.96 -21.67 -15.37
N PHE A 499 -6.00 -22.29 -15.96
CA PHE A 499 -7.29 -21.62 -16.20
C PHE A 499 -8.06 -21.35 -14.92
N ASP A 500 -8.07 -22.26 -13.94
CA ASP A 500 -8.80 -22.12 -12.69
C ASP A 500 -8.26 -20.93 -11.87
N THR A 501 -6.94 -20.78 -11.83
CA THR A 501 -6.30 -19.64 -11.16
C THR A 501 -6.53 -18.34 -11.91
N ALA A 502 -6.57 -18.35 -13.24
CA ALA A 502 -6.93 -17.18 -14.04
C ALA A 502 -8.39 -16.74 -13.81
N VAL A 503 -9.32 -17.69 -13.72
CA VAL A 503 -10.74 -17.43 -13.39
C VAL A 503 -10.87 -16.86 -12.00
N SER A 504 -10.15 -17.42 -11.00
CA SER A 504 -10.18 -16.97 -9.62
C SER A 504 -9.68 -15.53 -9.47
N GLU A 505 -8.57 -15.17 -10.15
CA GLU A 505 -8.06 -13.79 -10.16
C GLU A 505 -9.07 -12.83 -10.80
N LEU A 506 -9.64 -13.19 -11.94
CA LEU A 506 -10.61 -12.33 -12.63
C LEU A 506 -11.89 -12.14 -11.78
N ALA A 507 -12.37 -13.18 -11.12
CA ALA A 507 -13.53 -13.11 -10.23
C ALA A 507 -13.26 -12.21 -9.00
N ALA A 508 -12.06 -12.28 -8.43
CA ALA A 508 -11.67 -11.46 -7.28
C ALA A 508 -11.59 -9.96 -7.61
N LEU A 509 -11.35 -9.60 -8.88
CA LEU A 509 -11.26 -8.21 -9.32
C LEU A 509 -12.62 -7.52 -9.50
N GLY A 510 -13.71 -8.28 -9.64
CA GLY A 510 -15.04 -7.75 -9.94
C GLY A 510 -15.14 -7.12 -11.34
N ALA A 511 -16.32 -6.56 -11.66
CA ALA A 511 -16.63 -6.05 -13.01
C ALA A 511 -16.03 -4.66 -13.34
N THR A 512 -15.20 -4.09 -12.48
CA THR A 512 -14.75 -2.69 -12.61
C THR A 512 -13.36 -2.59 -13.25
N ALA A 513 -13.29 -2.71 -14.56
CA ALA A 513 -12.11 -2.26 -15.32
C ALA A 513 -12.03 -0.72 -15.29
N ARG A 514 -11.01 -0.18 -14.63
CA ARG A 514 -10.91 1.26 -14.31
C ARG A 514 -10.23 2.07 -15.41
N SER A 515 -9.43 1.45 -16.29
CA SER A 515 -8.70 2.13 -17.37
C SER A 515 -9.03 1.55 -18.75
N GLY A 516 -8.69 2.28 -19.82
CA GLY A 516 -8.89 1.81 -21.19
C GLY A 516 -8.12 0.54 -21.50
N ARG A 517 -6.84 0.44 -21.08
CA ARG A 517 -6.01 -0.75 -21.24
C ARG A 517 -6.57 -1.93 -20.44
N ASP A 518 -7.10 -1.70 -19.23
CA ASP A 518 -7.65 -2.76 -18.40
C ASP A 518 -8.97 -3.31 -18.97
N ARG A 519 -9.81 -2.44 -19.57
CA ARG A 519 -11.01 -2.90 -20.29
C ARG A 519 -10.68 -3.84 -21.44
N LEU A 520 -9.63 -3.54 -22.21
CA LEU A 520 -9.17 -4.41 -23.28
C LEU A 520 -8.64 -5.73 -22.74
N LEU A 521 -7.83 -5.68 -21.67
CA LEU A 521 -7.26 -6.86 -21.02
C LEU A 521 -8.36 -7.77 -20.42
N CYS A 522 -9.36 -7.21 -19.73
CA CYS A 522 -10.52 -7.94 -19.23
C CYS A 522 -11.28 -8.65 -20.36
N ALA A 523 -11.57 -7.92 -21.44
CA ALA A 523 -12.28 -8.48 -22.58
C ALA A 523 -11.49 -9.63 -23.24
N ALA A 524 -10.15 -9.50 -23.32
CA ALA A 524 -9.29 -10.55 -23.84
C ALA A 524 -9.26 -11.78 -22.92
N LEU A 525 -9.21 -11.59 -21.60
CA LEU A 525 -9.30 -12.68 -20.62
C LEU A 525 -10.64 -13.41 -20.71
N GLU A 526 -11.74 -12.68 -20.74
CA GLU A 526 -13.09 -13.25 -20.91
C GLU A 526 -13.19 -14.04 -22.22
N ALA A 527 -12.71 -13.48 -23.34
CA ALA A 527 -12.67 -14.14 -24.64
C ALA A 527 -11.76 -15.38 -24.63
N GLY A 528 -10.58 -15.30 -24.00
CA GLY A 528 -9.65 -16.41 -23.90
C GLY A 528 -10.20 -17.59 -23.11
N LEU A 529 -10.84 -17.33 -21.97
CA LEU A 529 -11.53 -18.34 -21.16
C LEU A 529 -12.74 -18.94 -21.91
N ALA A 530 -13.53 -18.09 -22.57
CA ALA A 530 -14.68 -18.54 -23.37
C ALA A 530 -14.27 -19.39 -24.58
N ARG A 531 -13.12 -19.10 -25.22
CA ARG A 531 -12.56 -19.96 -26.30
C ARG A 531 -12.25 -21.35 -25.80
N ARG A 532 -11.70 -21.46 -24.59
CA ARG A 532 -11.28 -22.75 -24.01
C ARG A 532 -12.46 -23.55 -23.49
N SER A 533 -13.48 -22.90 -22.95
CA SER A 533 -14.73 -23.54 -22.55
C SER A 533 -15.71 -23.82 -23.71
N GLY A 534 -15.49 -23.24 -24.90
CA GLY A 534 -16.38 -23.34 -26.05
C GLY A 534 -17.66 -22.53 -25.94
N ASP A 535 -17.75 -21.56 -25.01
CA ASP A 535 -18.92 -20.72 -24.78
C ASP A 535 -18.99 -19.57 -25.79
N ILE A 536 -19.82 -19.76 -26.84
CA ILE A 536 -20.01 -18.78 -27.91
C ILE A 536 -20.74 -17.51 -27.44
N GLY A 537 -21.58 -17.61 -26.40
CA GLY A 537 -22.26 -16.47 -25.81
C GLY A 537 -21.24 -15.51 -25.19
N ARG A 538 -20.39 -16.01 -24.30
CA ARG A 538 -19.31 -15.23 -23.68
C ARG A 538 -18.28 -14.73 -24.68
N LEU A 539 -17.98 -15.48 -25.77
CA LEU A 539 -17.13 -15.00 -26.85
C LEU A 539 -17.70 -13.74 -27.51
N ARG A 540 -19.01 -13.75 -27.79
CA ARG A 540 -19.71 -12.61 -28.39
C ARG A 540 -19.69 -11.39 -27.48
N ASP A 541 -19.95 -11.61 -26.19
CA ASP A 541 -19.94 -10.55 -25.18
C ASP A 541 -18.54 -9.94 -25.00
N GLY A 542 -17.50 -10.79 -24.93
CA GLY A 542 -16.09 -10.35 -24.85
C GLY A 542 -15.69 -9.51 -26.06
N TRP A 543 -16.08 -9.95 -27.29
CA TRP A 543 -15.83 -9.19 -28.51
C TRP A 543 -16.59 -7.85 -28.50
N ALA A 544 -17.86 -7.82 -28.13
CA ALA A 544 -18.65 -6.60 -28.07
C ALA A 544 -18.09 -5.55 -27.10
N LYS A 545 -17.48 -5.97 -26.00
CA LYS A 545 -16.78 -5.10 -25.05
C LYS A 545 -15.46 -4.55 -25.62
N ALA A 546 -14.72 -5.38 -26.38
CA ALA A 546 -13.43 -5.01 -26.96
C ALA A 546 -13.55 -4.12 -28.20
N GLU A 547 -14.57 -4.33 -29.03
CA GLU A 547 -14.74 -3.67 -30.35
C GLU A 547 -14.67 -2.13 -30.29
N PRO A 548 -15.36 -1.43 -29.37
CA PRO A 548 -15.26 0.03 -29.29
C PRO A 548 -13.87 0.54 -28.95
N VAL A 549 -13.08 -0.23 -28.18
CA VAL A 549 -11.70 0.10 -27.85
C VAL A 549 -10.80 -0.10 -29.06
N LEU A 550 -10.94 -1.23 -29.76
CA LEU A 550 -10.15 -1.56 -30.95
C LEU A 550 -10.51 -0.67 -32.16
N ALA A 551 -11.75 -0.19 -32.25
CA ALA A 551 -12.17 0.74 -33.30
C ALA A 551 -11.38 2.07 -33.31
N ARG A 552 -10.79 2.43 -32.18
CA ARG A 552 -9.90 3.62 -32.03
C ARG A 552 -8.50 3.40 -32.60
N ARG A 553 -8.21 2.25 -33.17
CA ARG A 553 -6.92 1.85 -33.80
C ARG A 553 -5.69 2.11 -32.92
N VAL A 554 -5.78 1.78 -31.67
CA VAL A 554 -4.64 1.87 -30.76
C VAL A 554 -4.00 0.49 -30.67
N VAL A 555 -2.87 0.34 -31.38
CA VAL A 555 -2.10 -0.92 -31.43
C VAL A 555 -0.81 -0.74 -30.67
N ASP A 556 -0.56 -1.67 -29.75
CA ASP A 556 0.61 -1.74 -28.90
C ASP A 556 1.24 -3.14 -29.07
N VAL A 557 2.55 -3.20 -29.36
CA VAL A 557 3.24 -4.48 -29.57
C VAL A 557 3.20 -5.38 -28.33
N PHE A 558 3.22 -4.81 -27.13
CA PHE A 558 3.11 -5.60 -25.88
C PHE A 558 1.76 -6.29 -25.72
N GLN A 559 0.73 -5.83 -26.43
CA GLN A 559 -0.60 -6.41 -26.43
C GLN A 559 -0.81 -7.48 -27.53
N LEU A 560 0.19 -7.77 -28.37
CA LEU A 560 0.03 -8.65 -29.54
C LEU A 560 -0.54 -10.02 -29.15
N GLU A 561 0.03 -10.69 -28.14
CA GLU A 561 -0.47 -12.00 -27.70
C GLU A 561 -1.82 -11.91 -26.97
N LEU A 562 -2.12 -10.76 -26.36
CA LEU A 562 -3.44 -10.48 -25.78
C LEU A 562 -4.51 -10.35 -26.87
N LEU A 563 -4.18 -9.63 -27.94
CA LEU A 563 -5.07 -9.42 -29.09
C LEU A 563 -5.40 -10.73 -29.82
N GLU A 564 -4.54 -11.76 -29.74
CA GLU A 564 -4.83 -13.09 -30.30
C GLU A 564 -6.17 -13.63 -29.81
N GLU A 565 -6.45 -13.51 -28.48
CA GLU A 565 -7.70 -14.03 -27.90
C GLU A 565 -8.93 -13.30 -28.46
N LEU A 566 -8.84 -11.98 -28.58
CA LEU A 566 -9.92 -11.13 -29.11
C LEU A 566 -10.16 -11.32 -30.60
N LEU A 567 -9.09 -11.35 -31.39
CA LEU A 567 -9.19 -11.49 -32.85
C LEU A 567 -9.66 -12.89 -33.25
N CYS A 568 -9.25 -13.93 -32.52
CA CYS A 568 -9.81 -15.27 -32.68
C CYS A 568 -11.29 -15.33 -32.27
N ALA A 569 -11.70 -14.63 -31.21
CA ALA A 569 -13.11 -14.51 -30.83
C ALA A 569 -13.92 -13.83 -31.93
N ALA A 570 -13.45 -12.72 -32.48
CA ALA A 570 -14.10 -12.01 -33.59
C ALA A 570 -14.30 -12.93 -34.83
N THR A 571 -13.25 -13.68 -35.18
CA THR A 571 -13.31 -14.65 -36.27
C THR A 571 -14.37 -15.75 -35.99
N ARG A 572 -14.40 -16.27 -34.76
CA ARG A 572 -15.37 -17.31 -34.35
C ARG A 572 -16.82 -16.82 -34.37
N VAL A 573 -17.06 -15.55 -34.02
CA VAL A 573 -18.39 -14.92 -34.06
C VAL A 573 -18.72 -14.26 -35.41
N ARG A 574 -17.96 -14.57 -36.45
CA ARG A 574 -18.12 -14.09 -37.83
C ARG A 574 -18.01 -12.57 -38.01
N GLN A 575 -17.09 -11.95 -37.27
CA GLN A 575 -16.77 -10.51 -37.40
C GLN A 575 -15.36 -10.28 -37.98
N ALA A 576 -14.83 -11.24 -38.77
CA ALA A 576 -13.49 -11.20 -39.33
C ALA A 576 -13.21 -9.96 -40.18
N GLN A 577 -14.22 -9.35 -40.82
CA GLN A 577 -14.07 -8.12 -41.61
C GLN A 577 -13.62 -6.92 -40.77
N ARG A 578 -13.81 -6.96 -39.45
CA ARG A 578 -13.46 -5.85 -38.54
C ARG A 578 -12.04 -5.92 -38.00
N ILE A 579 -11.37 -7.06 -38.17
CA ILE A 579 -10.02 -7.26 -37.62
C ILE A 579 -8.90 -6.87 -38.61
N GLY A 580 -9.18 -6.75 -39.90
CA GLY A 580 -8.17 -6.43 -40.92
C GLY A 580 -7.35 -5.19 -40.62
N PRO A 581 -7.93 -4.05 -40.24
CA PRO A 581 -7.17 -2.85 -39.87
C PRO A 581 -6.24 -3.04 -38.67
N VAL A 582 -6.65 -3.82 -37.65
CA VAL A 582 -5.84 -4.10 -36.45
C VAL A 582 -4.63 -4.96 -36.83
N LEU A 583 -4.82 -5.97 -37.69
CA LEU A 583 -3.72 -6.78 -38.19
C LEU A 583 -2.72 -6.00 -39.00
N ALA A 584 -3.19 -5.08 -39.87
CA ALA A 584 -2.31 -4.22 -40.67
C ALA A 584 -1.48 -3.27 -39.79
N ASP A 585 -2.09 -2.75 -38.72
CA ASP A 585 -1.39 -1.90 -37.77
C ASP A 585 -0.34 -2.69 -36.98
N LEU A 586 -0.66 -3.93 -36.51
CA LEU A 586 0.31 -4.83 -35.86
C LEU A 586 1.49 -5.17 -36.79
N ASP A 587 1.23 -5.53 -38.05
CA ASP A 587 2.28 -5.81 -39.05
C ASP A 587 3.18 -4.57 -39.27
N THR A 588 2.56 -3.39 -39.30
CA THR A 588 3.28 -2.11 -39.42
C THR A 588 4.20 -1.87 -38.22
N VAL A 589 3.69 -2.06 -36.97
CA VAL A 589 4.47 -1.88 -35.75
C VAL A 589 5.64 -2.85 -35.70
N VAL A 590 5.42 -4.15 -35.94
CA VAL A 590 6.49 -5.16 -35.95
C VAL A 590 7.51 -4.87 -37.06
N THR A 591 7.07 -4.39 -38.23
CA THR A 591 7.96 -4.00 -39.36
C THR A 591 8.84 -2.81 -38.96
N ARG A 592 8.28 -1.78 -38.33
CA ARG A 592 9.01 -0.60 -37.84
C ARG A 592 10.02 -0.91 -36.75
N LEU A 593 9.77 -1.96 -35.95
CA LEU A 593 10.72 -2.49 -34.96
C LEU A 593 11.87 -3.30 -35.61
N GLY A 594 11.86 -3.46 -36.93
CA GLY A 594 12.87 -4.26 -37.66
C GLY A 594 12.58 -5.76 -37.69
N ARG A 595 11.33 -6.16 -37.47
CA ARG A 595 10.90 -7.57 -37.43
C ARG A 595 11.75 -8.43 -36.50
N PRO A 596 11.86 -8.11 -35.20
CA PRO A 596 12.55 -8.99 -34.25
C PRO A 596 11.93 -10.36 -34.26
N VAL A 597 12.76 -11.41 -34.35
CA VAL A 597 12.30 -12.79 -34.58
C VAL A 597 11.22 -13.24 -33.60
N ALA A 598 11.32 -12.87 -32.33
CA ALA A 598 10.35 -13.25 -31.32
C ALA A 598 8.95 -12.68 -31.63
N TRP A 599 8.86 -11.41 -31.98
CA TRP A 599 7.60 -10.74 -32.34
C TRP A 599 7.08 -11.17 -33.71
N ASP A 600 7.97 -11.44 -34.67
CA ASP A 600 7.58 -11.92 -36.02
C ASP A 600 6.96 -13.33 -35.93
N VAL A 601 7.50 -14.21 -35.05
CA VAL A 601 6.89 -15.53 -34.77
C VAL A 601 5.52 -15.35 -34.12
N SER A 602 5.38 -14.47 -33.12
CA SER A 602 4.11 -14.25 -32.46
C SER A 602 3.04 -13.70 -33.41
N LEU A 603 3.41 -12.76 -34.29
CA LEU A 603 2.51 -12.23 -35.31
C LEU A 603 2.13 -13.33 -36.35
N GLY A 604 3.10 -14.12 -36.84
CA GLY A 604 2.86 -15.23 -37.73
C GLY A 604 1.96 -16.29 -37.09
N TRP A 605 2.16 -16.57 -35.80
CA TRP A 605 1.31 -17.49 -35.03
C TRP A 605 -0.13 -16.95 -34.90
N LEU A 606 -0.32 -15.64 -34.65
CA LEU A 606 -1.62 -15.00 -34.66
C LEU A 606 -2.33 -15.22 -36.02
N HIS A 607 -1.66 -14.95 -37.13
CA HIS A 607 -2.22 -15.20 -38.48
C HIS A 607 -2.63 -16.69 -38.67
N LEU A 608 -1.78 -17.62 -38.25
CA LEU A 608 -2.10 -19.05 -38.27
C LEU A 608 -3.35 -19.38 -37.43
N GLN A 609 -3.44 -18.87 -36.21
CA GLN A 609 -4.58 -19.13 -35.33
C GLN A 609 -5.90 -18.56 -35.91
N LEU A 610 -5.85 -17.42 -36.54
CA LEU A 610 -7.00 -16.81 -37.23
C LEU A 610 -7.43 -17.66 -38.45
N ALA A 611 -6.50 -18.10 -39.25
CA ALA A 611 -6.75 -18.94 -40.40
C ALA A 611 -7.35 -20.29 -39.97
N VAL A 612 -6.79 -20.93 -38.96
CA VAL A 612 -7.33 -22.19 -38.37
C VAL A 612 -8.73 -21.95 -37.80
N THR A 613 -8.98 -20.84 -37.14
CA THR A 613 -10.30 -20.50 -36.53
C THR A 613 -11.35 -20.19 -37.59
N GLY A 614 -10.93 -19.57 -38.70
CA GLY A 614 -11.77 -19.24 -39.85
C GLY A 614 -11.96 -20.42 -40.85
N ASP A 615 -11.30 -21.58 -40.64
CA ASP A 615 -11.30 -22.74 -41.53
C ASP A 615 -10.77 -22.43 -42.96
N ASP A 616 -9.78 -21.49 -43.03
CA ASP A 616 -9.14 -21.06 -44.28
C ASP A 616 -7.82 -21.85 -44.49
N ALA A 617 -7.90 -22.97 -45.23
CA ALA A 617 -6.76 -23.82 -45.48
C ALA A 617 -5.63 -23.10 -46.29
N GLY A 618 -5.98 -22.18 -47.18
CA GLY A 618 -5.00 -21.41 -47.97
C GLY A 618 -4.19 -20.48 -47.05
N ALA A 619 -4.87 -19.68 -46.22
CA ALA A 619 -4.22 -18.79 -45.27
C ALA A 619 -3.39 -19.60 -44.24
N VAL A 620 -3.78 -20.81 -43.85
CA VAL A 620 -2.96 -21.69 -42.97
C VAL A 620 -1.64 -22.07 -43.65
N VAL A 621 -1.67 -22.47 -44.93
CA VAL A 621 -0.43 -22.80 -45.69
C VAL A 621 0.49 -21.60 -45.77
N ASP A 622 -0.04 -20.41 -46.09
CA ASP A 622 0.74 -19.18 -46.18
C ASP A 622 1.38 -18.83 -44.83
N ALA A 623 0.61 -18.83 -43.74
CA ALA A 623 1.12 -18.54 -42.40
C ALA A 623 2.15 -19.60 -41.94
N ALA A 624 1.92 -20.89 -42.22
CA ALA A 624 2.86 -21.97 -41.90
C ALA A 624 4.16 -21.80 -42.66
N SER A 625 4.10 -21.49 -44.00
CA SER A 625 5.26 -21.26 -44.81
C SER A 625 6.13 -20.10 -44.28
N ARG A 626 5.51 -18.98 -43.89
CA ARG A 626 6.22 -17.85 -43.27
C ARG A 626 6.95 -18.28 -42.00
N LEU A 627 6.27 -18.96 -41.09
CA LEU A 627 6.81 -19.41 -39.80
C LEU A 627 7.96 -20.41 -39.96
N GLN A 628 7.90 -21.31 -40.95
CA GLN A 628 8.95 -22.29 -41.22
C GLN A 628 10.29 -21.67 -41.71
N HIS A 629 10.28 -20.47 -42.27
CA HIS A 629 11.49 -19.74 -42.67
C HIS A 629 12.18 -19.05 -41.49
N LEU A 630 11.50 -18.83 -40.38
CA LEU A 630 12.06 -18.19 -39.17
C LEU A 630 12.95 -19.19 -38.41
N ARG A 631 13.98 -18.67 -37.75
CA ARG A 631 14.92 -19.45 -36.93
C ARG A 631 15.02 -18.86 -35.53
N PRO A 632 13.94 -18.99 -34.73
CA PRO A 632 13.92 -18.40 -33.42
C PRO A 632 14.86 -19.12 -32.44
N PRO A 633 15.54 -18.40 -31.53
CA PRO A 633 16.41 -19.00 -30.51
C PRO A 633 15.59 -19.64 -29.37
N GLY A 634 14.40 -19.10 -29.07
CA GLY A 634 13.56 -19.54 -27.98
C GLY A 634 12.86 -20.90 -28.21
N GLY A 635 12.72 -21.71 -27.16
CA GLY A 635 12.08 -23.05 -27.25
C GLY A 635 10.61 -22.94 -27.63
N ARG A 636 9.87 -21.99 -27.03
CA ARG A 636 8.44 -21.76 -27.31
C ARG A 636 8.22 -21.40 -28.77
N GLN A 637 9.01 -20.46 -29.32
CA GLN A 637 8.88 -20.04 -30.71
C GLN A 637 9.24 -21.19 -31.68
N ARG A 638 10.26 -22.03 -31.37
CA ARG A 638 10.57 -23.22 -32.18
C ARG A 638 9.41 -24.21 -32.19
N ALA A 639 8.75 -24.43 -31.02
CA ALA A 639 7.57 -25.30 -30.96
C ALA A 639 6.41 -24.74 -31.80
N GLN A 640 6.17 -23.42 -31.75
CA GLN A 640 5.15 -22.76 -32.58
C GLN A 640 5.45 -22.91 -34.09
N CYS A 641 6.72 -22.69 -34.51
CA CYS A 641 7.12 -22.88 -35.92
C CYS A 641 6.95 -24.34 -36.37
N ALA A 642 7.32 -25.33 -35.56
CA ALA A 642 7.13 -26.74 -35.86
C ALA A 642 5.63 -27.10 -35.96
N ALA A 643 4.81 -26.61 -35.04
CA ALA A 643 3.37 -26.82 -35.02
C ALA A 643 2.67 -26.20 -36.23
N ALA A 644 3.14 -25.06 -36.73
CA ALA A 644 2.60 -24.46 -37.93
C ALA A 644 2.69 -25.37 -39.16
N GLY A 645 3.81 -26.08 -39.32
CA GLY A 645 3.97 -27.05 -40.36
C GLY A 645 2.99 -28.23 -40.23
N GLN A 646 2.77 -28.73 -39.00
CA GLN A 646 1.81 -29.82 -38.75
C GLN A 646 0.35 -29.36 -38.96
N TRP A 647 0.01 -28.12 -38.60
CA TRP A 647 -1.32 -27.57 -38.92
C TRP A 647 -1.64 -27.58 -40.41
N ALA A 648 -0.68 -27.18 -41.27
CA ALA A 648 -0.87 -27.20 -42.72
C ALA A 648 -1.06 -28.64 -43.23
N LEU A 649 -0.27 -29.60 -42.71
CA LEU A 649 -0.40 -31.01 -43.09
C LEU A 649 -1.74 -31.61 -42.62
N VAL A 650 -2.10 -31.39 -41.37
CA VAL A 650 -3.34 -31.92 -40.78
C VAL A 650 -4.58 -31.39 -41.52
N LEU A 651 -4.63 -30.08 -41.81
CA LEU A 651 -5.75 -29.50 -42.56
C LEU A 651 -5.84 -30.00 -44.02
N ALA A 652 -4.69 -30.39 -44.60
CA ALA A 652 -4.64 -31.05 -45.90
C ALA A 652 -5.01 -32.55 -45.84
N GLY A 653 -5.44 -33.06 -44.68
CA GLY A 653 -5.77 -34.48 -44.49
C GLY A 653 -4.59 -35.43 -44.40
N ARG A 654 -3.38 -34.93 -44.26
CA ARG A 654 -2.13 -35.70 -44.12
C ARG A 654 -1.71 -35.75 -42.66
N VAL A 655 -2.09 -36.87 -41.99
CA VAL A 655 -1.83 -37.09 -40.56
C VAL A 655 -0.73 -38.14 -40.42
N ASP A 656 0.44 -37.74 -39.97
CA ASP A 656 1.55 -38.59 -39.58
C ASP A 656 1.74 -38.52 -38.07
N VAL A 657 1.43 -39.58 -37.33
CA VAL A 657 1.45 -39.61 -35.86
C VAL A 657 2.88 -39.52 -35.33
N ASP A 658 3.82 -40.13 -36.00
CA ASP A 658 5.22 -40.17 -35.56
C ASP A 658 5.87 -38.80 -35.69
N ALA A 659 5.54 -38.03 -36.73
CA ALA A 659 5.98 -36.66 -36.93
C ALA A 659 5.19 -35.68 -36.02
N LEU A 660 3.94 -35.96 -35.69
CA LEU A 660 3.07 -35.09 -34.92
C LEU A 660 3.37 -35.15 -33.42
N THR A 661 3.64 -36.37 -32.87
CA THR A 661 3.84 -36.56 -31.40
C THR A 661 4.92 -35.67 -30.82
N PRO A 662 6.15 -35.59 -31.36
CA PRO A 662 7.18 -34.70 -30.80
C PRO A 662 6.80 -33.20 -30.87
N VAL A 663 5.94 -32.81 -31.81
CA VAL A 663 5.45 -31.42 -31.93
C VAL A 663 4.42 -31.13 -30.85
N LEU A 664 3.50 -32.07 -30.55
CA LEU A 664 2.55 -31.94 -29.45
C LEU A 664 3.27 -31.86 -28.09
N ASP A 665 4.27 -32.73 -27.88
CA ASP A 665 5.10 -32.74 -26.68
C ASP A 665 5.91 -31.43 -26.55
N GLY A 666 6.44 -30.92 -27.68
CA GLY A 666 7.14 -29.66 -27.73
C GLY A 666 6.25 -28.44 -27.36
N LEU A 667 5.00 -28.39 -27.85
CA LEU A 667 4.04 -27.34 -27.46
C LEU A 667 3.70 -27.45 -25.97
N ALA A 668 3.38 -28.66 -25.48
CA ALA A 668 3.02 -28.87 -24.06
C ALA A 668 4.18 -28.50 -23.12
N GLY A 669 5.41 -28.90 -23.46
CA GLY A 669 6.61 -28.60 -22.70
C GLY A 669 6.98 -27.11 -22.66
N HIS A 670 6.41 -26.29 -23.56
CA HIS A 670 6.61 -24.86 -23.61
C HIS A 670 5.33 -24.06 -23.23
N GLN A 671 4.49 -24.63 -22.38
CA GLN A 671 3.29 -23.99 -21.82
C GLN A 671 2.22 -23.63 -22.87
N LEU A 672 2.06 -24.49 -23.87
CA LEU A 672 1.04 -24.40 -24.93
C LEU A 672 0.19 -25.69 -25.00
N PRO A 673 -0.28 -26.26 -23.88
CA PRO A 673 -0.99 -27.53 -23.86
C PRO A 673 -2.35 -27.45 -24.57
N TRP A 674 -3.04 -26.29 -24.48
CA TRP A 674 -4.32 -26.10 -25.16
C TRP A 674 -4.16 -26.13 -26.70
N GLU A 675 -3.13 -25.48 -27.22
CA GLU A 675 -2.79 -25.45 -28.61
C GLU A 675 -2.39 -26.86 -29.11
N ALA A 676 -1.64 -27.62 -28.31
CA ALA A 676 -1.30 -29.00 -28.57
C ALA A 676 -2.57 -29.90 -28.61
N SER A 677 -3.46 -29.74 -27.62
CA SER A 677 -4.74 -30.46 -27.56
C SER A 677 -5.61 -30.17 -28.78
N ARG A 678 -5.71 -28.92 -29.24
CA ARG A 678 -6.44 -28.54 -30.45
C ARG A 678 -5.84 -29.19 -31.71
N LEU A 679 -4.51 -29.14 -31.85
CA LEU A 679 -3.85 -29.76 -32.99
C LEU A 679 -4.08 -31.29 -33.03
N ALA A 680 -3.93 -31.97 -31.89
CA ALA A 680 -4.21 -33.40 -31.77
C ALA A 680 -5.68 -33.73 -32.08
N GLY A 681 -6.63 -32.95 -31.60
CA GLY A 681 -8.05 -33.10 -31.86
C GLY A 681 -8.39 -32.93 -33.37
N GLN A 682 -7.81 -31.94 -34.02
CA GLN A 682 -7.97 -31.70 -35.45
C GLN A 682 -7.34 -32.82 -36.31
N ALA A 683 -6.20 -33.33 -35.87
CA ALA A 683 -5.57 -34.49 -36.50
C ALA A 683 -6.44 -35.74 -36.35
N ALA A 684 -7.03 -35.97 -35.18
CA ALA A 684 -7.93 -37.10 -34.96
C ALA A 684 -9.18 -37.07 -35.88
N ILE A 685 -9.77 -35.87 -36.08
CA ILE A 685 -10.93 -35.71 -36.99
C ILE A 685 -10.58 -36.06 -38.45
N ARG A 686 -9.33 -35.86 -38.86
CA ARG A 686 -8.86 -36.05 -40.27
C ARG A 686 -8.12 -37.36 -40.46
N ALA A 687 -7.87 -38.14 -39.41
CA ALA A 687 -7.24 -39.44 -39.51
C ALA A 687 -8.17 -40.45 -40.20
N THR A 688 -7.66 -41.15 -41.18
CA THR A 688 -8.39 -42.18 -41.92
C THR A 688 -8.45 -43.52 -41.18
N ASP A 689 -7.45 -43.79 -40.32
CA ASP A 689 -7.41 -45.00 -39.47
C ASP A 689 -8.13 -44.74 -38.12
N PRO A 690 -9.17 -45.49 -37.77
CA PRO A 690 -9.88 -45.33 -36.48
C PRO A 690 -8.97 -45.56 -35.26
N GLY A 691 -7.95 -46.40 -35.36
CA GLY A 691 -6.98 -46.63 -34.28
C GLY A 691 -6.10 -45.42 -34.07
N VAL A 692 -5.66 -44.76 -35.13
CA VAL A 692 -4.93 -43.48 -35.08
C VAL A 692 -5.82 -42.40 -34.51
N ALA A 693 -7.06 -42.27 -34.98
CA ALA A 693 -8.01 -41.27 -34.49
C ALA A 693 -8.24 -41.39 -32.97
N ARG A 694 -8.40 -42.62 -32.45
CA ARG A 694 -8.58 -42.86 -31.01
C ARG A 694 -7.35 -42.46 -30.20
N ARG A 695 -6.14 -42.85 -30.58
CA ARG A 695 -4.90 -42.48 -29.91
C ARG A 695 -4.73 -40.93 -29.86
N LEU A 696 -5.01 -40.24 -30.94
CA LEU A 696 -4.93 -38.80 -31.02
C LEU A 696 -6.00 -38.11 -30.13
N LEU A 697 -7.23 -38.65 -30.04
CA LEU A 697 -8.26 -38.17 -29.11
C LEU A 697 -7.89 -38.41 -27.65
N GLU A 698 -7.29 -39.57 -27.34
CA GLU A 698 -6.76 -39.84 -26.00
C GLU A 698 -5.65 -38.84 -25.65
N ARG A 699 -4.71 -38.62 -26.57
CA ARG A 699 -3.66 -37.64 -26.38
C ARG A 699 -4.19 -36.21 -26.23
N ALA A 700 -5.18 -35.80 -27.00
CA ALA A 700 -5.84 -34.51 -26.85
C ALA A 700 -6.47 -34.33 -25.45
N ARG A 701 -7.09 -35.40 -24.92
CA ARG A 701 -7.68 -35.40 -23.56
C ARG A 701 -6.59 -35.32 -22.48
N GLU A 702 -5.51 -36.10 -22.62
CA GLU A 702 -4.37 -36.05 -21.70
C GLU A 702 -3.78 -34.63 -21.62
N LEU A 703 -3.58 -33.96 -22.75
CA LEU A 703 -3.08 -32.60 -22.84
C LEU A 703 -4.04 -31.59 -22.20
N SER A 704 -5.35 -31.79 -22.35
CA SER A 704 -6.37 -30.98 -21.68
C SER A 704 -6.49 -31.29 -20.17
N SER A 705 -6.22 -32.54 -19.74
CA SER A 705 -6.32 -33.00 -18.35
C SER A 705 -5.05 -32.67 -17.54
N ALA A 706 -3.90 -32.58 -18.19
CA ALA A 706 -2.65 -32.19 -17.55
C ALA A 706 -2.74 -30.76 -16.96
N GLU A 707 -3.63 -29.91 -17.50
CA GLU A 707 -3.97 -28.60 -16.98
C GLU A 707 -4.62 -28.69 -15.58
N VAL A 708 -5.46 -29.69 -15.35
CA VAL A 708 -6.18 -29.89 -14.08
C VAL A 708 -5.28 -30.52 -13.00
N GLN A 709 -4.30 -31.35 -13.39
CA GLN A 709 -3.46 -32.12 -12.44
C GLN A 709 -2.29 -31.32 -11.85
N LEU A 710 -1.80 -30.26 -12.47
CA LEU A 710 -0.75 -29.41 -11.91
C LEU A 710 -1.24 -28.55 -10.73
N ASP A 711 -2.56 -28.31 -10.63
CA ASP A 711 -3.18 -27.58 -9.52
C ASP A 711 -3.78 -28.51 -8.42
N ALA A 712 -3.96 -29.80 -8.70
CA ALA A 712 -4.53 -30.76 -7.73
C ALA A 712 -3.66 -30.96 -6.46
N SER A 713 -2.43 -30.48 -6.45
CA SER A 713 -1.56 -30.51 -5.26
C SER A 713 -1.87 -29.40 -4.25
N ARG A 714 -2.80 -28.49 -4.54
CA ARG A 714 -3.14 -27.33 -3.67
C ARG A 714 -4.63 -27.08 -3.43
N THR A 715 -5.52 -27.95 -3.91
CA THR A 715 -6.96 -27.73 -3.77
C THR A 715 -7.44 -28.17 -2.38
N ILE A 716 -7.96 -27.21 -1.63
CA ILE A 716 -8.88 -27.46 -0.51
C ILE A 716 -10.10 -28.13 -1.11
N THR A 717 -10.27 -29.43 -0.85
CA THR A 717 -11.43 -30.22 -1.28
C THR A 717 -12.70 -29.62 -0.68
N PRO A 718 -13.74 -29.26 -1.45
CA PRO A 718 -15.04 -28.96 -0.88
C PRO A 718 -15.53 -30.15 -0.05
N ALA A 719 -16.15 -29.88 1.08
CA ALA A 719 -16.65 -30.91 2.02
C ALA A 719 -17.60 -31.94 1.38
N SER A 720 -18.09 -31.69 0.17
CA SER A 720 -19.03 -32.57 -0.57
C SER A 720 -18.40 -33.64 -1.45
N GLY A 721 -17.09 -33.60 -1.75
CA GLY A 721 -16.42 -34.55 -2.64
C GLY A 721 -16.88 -34.52 -4.11
N LEU A 722 -17.78 -33.58 -4.49
CA LEU A 722 -18.28 -33.42 -5.85
C LEU A 722 -17.45 -32.34 -6.58
N SER A 723 -17.18 -32.54 -7.89
CA SER A 723 -16.58 -31.50 -8.73
C SER A 723 -17.62 -30.41 -9.05
N GLU A 724 -17.18 -29.20 -9.44
CA GLU A 724 -18.07 -28.09 -9.82
C GLU A 724 -19.08 -28.50 -10.89
N ARG A 725 -18.65 -29.28 -11.89
CA ARG A 725 -19.53 -29.79 -12.93
C ARG A 725 -20.53 -30.82 -12.41
N GLU A 726 -20.14 -31.61 -11.42
CA GLU A 726 -21.05 -32.52 -10.73
C GLU A 726 -22.04 -31.77 -9.83
N ILE A 727 -21.63 -30.61 -9.26
CA ILE A 727 -22.52 -29.73 -8.49
C ILE A 727 -23.56 -29.05 -9.41
N GLU A 728 -23.17 -28.57 -10.61
CA GLU A 728 -24.11 -28.01 -11.57
C GLU A 728 -25.18 -29.06 -12.02
N VAL A 729 -24.73 -30.27 -12.33
CA VAL A 729 -25.63 -31.37 -12.67
C VAL A 729 -26.50 -31.72 -11.45
N ALA A 730 -25.94 -31.79 -10.25
CA ALA A 730 -26.64 -32.09 -9.00
C ALA A 730 -27.76 -31.05 -8.71
N GLN A 731 -27.51 -29.75 -8.90
CA GLN A 731 -28.51 -28.67 -8.73
C GLN A 731 -29.68 -28.83 -9.68
N LEU A 732 -29.42 -29.15 -10.94
CA LEU A 732 -30.46 -29.33 -11.94
C LEU A 732 -31.25 -30.65 -11.74
N VAL A 733 -30.59 -31.70 -11.21
CA VAL A 733 -31.28 -32.96 -10.80
C VAL A 733 -32.16 -32.68 -9.57
N ALA A 734 -31.66 -31.94 -8.57
CA ALA A 734 -32.43 -31.59 -7.36
C ALA A 734 -33.65 -30.71 -7.71
N SER A 735 -33.55 -29.84 -8.72
CA SER A 735 -34.68 -29.07 -9.24
C SER A 735 -35.65 -29.86 -10.12
N GLY A 736 -35.46 -31.19 -10.29
CA GLY A 736 -36.40 -32.09 -10.97
C GLY A 736 -36.28 -32.07 -12.50
N ARG A 737 -35.20 -31.53 -13.09
CA ARG A 737 -34.98 -31.53 -14.54
C ARG A 737 -34.67 -32.92 -15.06
N THR A 738 -35.15 -33.25 -16.27
CA THR A 738 -34.83 -34.47 -16.97
C THR A 738 -33.41 -34.43 -17.55
N HIS A 739 -32.79 -35.59 -17.76
CA HIS A 739 -31.44 -35.69 -18.38
C HIS A 739 -31.36 -34.98 -19.72
N ARG A 740 -32.48 -34.88 -20.46
CA ARG A 740 -32.58 -34.20 -21.75
C ARG A 740 -32.57 -32.69 -21.58
N GLU A 741 -33.30 -32.14 -20.60
CA GLU A 741 -33.33 -30.74 -20.27
C GLU A 741 -31.97 -30.29 -19.69
N ILE A 742 -31.40 -31.11 -18.80
CA ILE A 742 -30.04 -30.85 -18.26
C ILE A 742 -29.00 -30.87 -19.38
N GLY A 743 -29.09 -31.84 -20.27
CA GLY A 743 -28.21 -31.88 -21.43
C GLY A 743 -28.33 -30.68 -22.33
N SER A 744 -29.56 -30.21 -22.59
CA SER A 744 -29.83 -29.01 -23.37
C SER A 744 -29.27 -27.74 -22.66
N GLN A 745 -29.45 -27.63 -21.34
CA GLN A 745 -29.03 -26.48 -20.56
C GLN A 745 -27.52 -26.43 -20.35
N LEU A 746 -26.88 -27.57 -20.17
CA LEU A 746 -25.42 -27.69 -19.92
C LEU A 746 -24.62 -28.02 -21.18
N PHE A 747 -25.26 -28.06 -22.34
CA PHE A 747 -24.64 -28.44 -23.64
C PHE A 747 -23.95 -29.80 -23.61
N LEU A 748 -24.60 -30.78 -22.93
CA LEU A 748 -24.14 -32.15 -22.83
C LEU A 748 -25.09 -33.09 -23.57
N SER A 749 -24.60 -34.24 -24.00
CA SER A 749 -25.52 -35.29 -24.48
C SER A 749 -26.31 -35.85 -23.29
N PRO A 750 -27.60 -36.28 -23.47
CA PRO A 750 -28.37 -36.92 -22.39
C PRO A 750 -27.64 -38.10 -21.76
N LYS A 751 -26.81 -38.82 -22.55
CA LYS A 751 -25.99 -39.95 -22.10
C LYS A 751 -24.82 -39.49 -21.23
N THR A 752 -24.24 -38.32 -21.53
CA THR A 752 -23.18 -37.71 -20.70
C THR A 752 -23.74 -37.27 -19.34
N VAL A 753 -24.95 -36.69 -19.32
CA VAL A 753 -25.68 -36.34 -18.09
C VAL A 753 -25.95 -37.58 -17.25
N GLU A 754 -26.39 -38.68 -17.86
CA GLU A 754 -26.62 -39.94 -17.19
C GLU A 754 -25.34 -40.46 -16.50
N HIS A 755 -24.18 -40.36 -17.19
CA HIS A 755 -22.89 -40.71 -16.62
C HIS A 755 -22.49 -39.80 -15.42
N HIS A 756 -22.73 -38.50 -15.50
CA HIS A 756 -22.50 -37.59 -14.38
C HIS A 756 -23.41 -37.95 -13.19
N VAL A 757 -24.69 -38.17 -13.42
CA VAL A 757 -25.65 -38.56 -12.38
C VAL A 757 -25.24 -39.86 -11.70
N ALA A 758 -24.81 -40.87 -12.50
CA ALA A 758 -24.32 -42.16 -11.96
C ALA A 758 -23.06 -41.96 -11.10
N ARG A 759 -22.14 -41.11 -11.52
CA ARG A 759 -20.92 -40.80 -10.76
C ARG A 759 -21.23 -40.03 -9.47
N ILE A 760 -22.12 -39.04 -9.51
CA ILE A 760 -22.57 -38.27 -8.32
C ILE A 760 -23.23 -39.27 -7.34
N ARG A 761 -24.11 -40.13 -7.82
CA ARG A 761 -24.80 -41.13 -7.02
C ARG A 761 -23.82 -42.07 -6.30
N ASN A 762 -22.79 -42.56 -7.01
CA ASN A 762 -21.73 -43.37 -6.44
C ASN A 762 -20.89 -42.63 -5.39
N LYS A 763 -20.56 -41.38 -5.63
CA LYS A 763 -19.81 -40.51 -4.68
C LYS A 763 -20.61 -40.25 -3.41
N LEU A 764 -21.92 -40.08 -3.52
CA LEU A 764 -22.81 -39.84 -2.39
C LEU A 764 -23.28 -41.14 -1.70
N GLY A 765 -22.89 -42.31 -2.21
CA GLY A 765 -23.21 -43.61 -1.65
C GLY A 765 -24.70 -43.97 -1.67
N ALA A 766 -25.51 -43.32 -2.49
CA ALA A 766 -26.96 -43.52 -2.53
C ALA A 766 -27.36 -44.77 -3.32
N THR A 767 -28.12 -45.65 -2.72
CA THR A 767 -28.59 -46.89 -3.31
C THR A 767 -29.98 -46.78 -3.96
N SER A 768 -30.80 -45.85 -3.49
CA SER A 768 -32.13 -45.57 -4.02
C SER A 768 -32.24 -44.15 -4.58
N ARG A 769 -33.29 -43.87 -5.40
CA ARG A 769 -33.57 -42.54 -5.94
C ARG A 769 -33.94 -41.56 -4.85
N ALA A 770 -34.65 -42.03 -3.79
CA ALA A 770 -35.04 -41.18 -2.66
C ALA A 770 -33.82 -40.75 -1.82
N GLU A 771 -32.92 -41.70 -1.51
CA GLU A 771 -31.66 -41.44 -0.81
C GLU A 771 -30.77 -40.48 -1.62
N PHE A 772 -30.73 -40.66 -2.94
CA PHE A 772 -29.97 -39.78 -3.82
C PHE A 772 -30.45 -38.35 -3.79
N LEU A 773 -31.78 -38.12 -3.88
CA LEU A 773 -32.35 -36.78 -3.80
C LEU A 773 -32.20 -36.15 -2.39
N ALA A 774 -32.25 -36.95 -1.33
CA ALA A 774 -32.01 -36.50 0.03
C ALA A 774 -30.55 -36.09 0.21
N ALA A 775 -29.59 -36.92 -0.22
CA ALA A 775 -28.17 -36.63 -0.15
C ALA A 775 -27.76 -35.42 -1.02
N LEU A 776 -28.41 -35.18 -2.17
CA LEU A 776 -28.22 -33.99 -2.99
C LEU A 776 -28.64 -32.72 -2.27
N ARG A 777 -29.79 -32.69 -1.60
CA ARG A 777 -30.28 -31.54 -0.86
C ARG A 777 -29.38 -31.22 0.34
N ASP A 778 -28.91 -32.22 1.05
CA ASP A 778 -27.97 -32.08 2.16
C ASP A 778 -26.66 -31.44 1.72
N VAL A 779 -26.10 -31.93 0.61
CA VAL A 779 -24.86 -31.39 0.01
C VAL A 779 -25.03 -29.99 -0.56
N LEU A 780 -26.21 -29.64 -1.07
CA LEU A 780 -26.51 -28.33 -1.67
C LEU A 780 -27.00 -27.31 -0.64
N GLY A 781 -27.22 -27.69 0.64
CA GLY A 781 -27.69 -26.82 1.69
C GLY A 781 -29.11 -26.30 1.53
N GLU A 782 -29.98 -27.03 0.80
CA GLU A 782 -31.40 -26.69 0.65
C GLU A 782 -32.22 -27.28 1.79
N GLU A 783 -32.80 -26.41 2.66
CA GLU A 783 -33.78 -26.81 3.66
C GLU A 783 -35.03 -27.43 3.02
N PRO A 784 -35.62 -28.46 3.60
CA PRO A 784 -36.84 -29.06 3.07
C PRO A 784 -37.99 -28.07 3.12
N ALA A 785 -38.55 -27.71 1.96
CA ALA A 785 -39.77 -26.93 1.88
C ALA A 785 -40.86 -27.56 2.73
N ALA A 786 -41.26 -26.86 3.79
CA ALA A 786 -42.39 -27.27 4.64
C ALA A 786 -43.65 -27.37 3.76
N ARG A 787 -44.30 -28.55 3.85
CA ARG A 787 -45.60 -28.80 3.27
C ARG A 787 -46.69 -28.08 4.07
#